data_d3b5d05efb4d49f8787e0c7692753810
#
_entry.id   d3b5d05efb4d49f8787e0c7692753810
#
_cell.length_a   1.000
_cell.length_b   1.000
_cell.length_c   1.000
_cell.angle_alpha   90.00
_cell.angle_beta   90.00
_cell.angle_gamma   90.00
#
_symmetry.space_group_name_H-M   'P 1'
#
loop_
_entity.id
_entity.type
_entity.pdbx_description
1 polymer ?
#
loop_
_entity_poly.entity_id
_entity_poly.type
_entity_poly.pdbx_seq_one_letter_code
_entity_poly.pdbx_strand_id
1 'polypeptide(L)'
;MSQDYNSTLNLPKTDFPMRAGLPKSEPVTLQNWEDEKVYENLMKVNEGKSLFILHDGPPYANGDIHLGHALNKILKDFIVRYKNMAGFKAPYVPGWDTHGLPTELKARKKAGIGNSAEISVVELRKMCEEFVKGYINDQRTQFKRLGVIGEWDKPYITLNHEFEAEQIRVFAEMATKGYIYKGLKPVYWCPECKTALAEAEIEYAEDPCHSIYVKFNVTDDKGVFSNMGIDPSKVKFVIWTTTTWTLPANVAICVGPRFEYSVIKTGDEYLVMASELYKSALDEAGITDFEVVATVKGSELEYIKTAHPFLDRESLVIVGEHVTLESGTGCVHTAPGHGVDDYNVCQNYPEIPIICPVDSNGVLTEEAGQFAGLTTDEANKKIAAYLEENGSLFALKKIVHQYPHCWRCKTPILFRATDQWFCSVDDFKDEAVDAINTVKWIPAWGKDRITSMVRERKDWCISRQRKWGVPIPIFFCKDCGEALIDKDAMLAVADLFGKEGSNAWYNHTAAEILPDGTKCKKCGCTEFDKEKDIMDVWFDSGSSHAAVLEQRDNLESPADLYLEGNDQYRGWFQSSLLTSVATRGRAPYKAVLTHGMILDDESRKMSKSLGNGISPQDVIKQYGADVLRLWVASTDYQTDVHISKDILKQISESYRKIRNTARYILGNISDFNPDTDMVDFDKVLPIDKWALAKLNDLITKVRTSYDNYEFHIVYHSIHNFCVVDMSNFYLDVLKDRLYTEKADSLSRRAAQTVIYVILDAMTRMIAPLLAYTSDEIWKYMPHSSNENAEHVIFNEIPENIAIDVDDKFMAFWDRIHELRDNVKKSLESLIKDKTIKGSLEAKVTLCAGGETLEFLKKAEPELCAAFIVSEVEIVDNGGELEIKPEKAEGEKCERCWAISKTVGQCAEHPTICFRCVQNLK
;
A
#
# COMPACT_ATOMS: atom_id res chain seq x y z
N MET A 1 2.92 65.71 -26.57
CA MET A 1 2.84 64.74 -25.48
C MET A 1 2.89 63.38 -26.10
N SER A 2 3.88 62.53 -25.73
CA SER A 2 3.89 61.17 -26.21
C SER A 2 2.59 60.52 -25.74
N GLN A 3 1.82 59.95 -26.66
CA GLN A 3 0.56 59.27 -26.36
C GLN A 3 0.94 57.96 -25.68
N ASP A 4 0.46 57.75 -24.43
CA ASP A 4 0.73 56.50 -23.71
C ASP A 4 -0.18 55.37 -24.26
N TYR A 5 0.39 54.47 -25.07
CA TYR A 5 -0.33 53.34 -25.66
C TYR A 5 -0.49 52.13 -24.71
N ASN A 6 0.15 52.14 -23.53
CA ASN A 6 0.01 51.02 -22.57
C ASN A 6 -1.42 50.87 -22.10
N SER A 7 -2.15 51.97 -21.97
CA SER A 7 -3.57 51.94 -21.57
C SER A 7 -4.51 51.32 -22.61
N THR A 8 -4.02 51.14 -23.87
CA THR A 8 -4.78 50.52 -24.98
C THR A 8 -4.52 49.03 -25.14
N LEU A 9 -3.63 48.47 -24.35
CA LEU A 9 -3.31 47.04 -24.38
C LEU A 9 -4.24 46.24 -23.46
N ASN A 10 -4.65 45.05 -23.90
CA ASN A 10 -5.42 44.12 -23.07
C ASN A 10 -4.44 43.29 -22.22
N LEU A 11 -3.80 43.92 -21.24
CA LEU A 11 -2.84 43.25 -20.38
C LEU A 11 -3.55 42.30 -19.42
N PRO A 12 -2.93 41.16 -19.06
CA PRO A 12 -3.51 40.17 -18.16
C PRO A 12 -3.91 40.77 -16.80
N LYS A 13 -5.13 40.47 -16.34
CA LYS A 13 -5.67 40.88 -15.04
C LYS A 13 -6.30 39.68 -14.36
N THR A 14 -5.95 39.42 -13.10
CA THR A 14 -6.58 38.35 -12.33
C THR A 14 -6.39 38.61 -10.84
N ASP A 15 -7.41 38.31 -10.05
CA ASP A 15 -7.35 38.31 -8.60
C ASP A 15 -6.77 36.97 -8.06
N PHE A 16 -6.51 35.97 -8.93
CA PHE A 16 -5.88 34.71 -8.58
C PHE A 16 -4.50 34.95 -7.98
N PRO A 17 -4.22 34.51 -6.75
CA PRO A 17 -3.01 34.89 -6.02
C PRO A 17 -1.73 34.52 -6.76
N MET A 18 -0.74 35.42 -6.76
CA MET A 18 0.56 35.16 -7.40
C MET A 18 1.31 34.01 -6.72
N ARG A 19 1.22 33.94 -5.37
CA ARG A 19 1.81 32.85 -4.59
C ARG A 19 0.71 31.96 -4.05
N ALA A 20 0.86 30.65 -4.21
CA ALA A 20 -0.13 29.66 -3.72
C ALA A 20 -0.32 29.74 -2.19
N GLY A 21 0.78 29.85 -1.43
CA GLY A 21 0.70 29.91 0.03
C GLY A 21 0.02 28.68 0.65
N LEU A 22 0.12 27.51 0.03
CA LEU A 22 -0.63 26.27 0.34
C LEU A 22 -0.75 25.97 1.84
N PRO A 23 0.32 26.04 2.65
CA PRO A 23 0.18 25.77 4.08
C PRO A 23 -0.84 26.66 4.81
N LYS A 24 -1.19 27.84 4.23
CA LYS A 24 -2.15 28.79 4.80
C LYS A 24 -3.49 28.80 4.08
N SER A 25 -3.51 28.62 2.76
CA SER A 25 -4.73 28.65 1.96
C SER A 25 -5.53 27.33 2.06
N GLU A 26 -4.86 26.19 2.06
CA GLU A 26 -5.53 24.88 2.11
C GLU A 26 -6.41 24.68 3.36
N PRO A 27 -6.01 25.08 4.58
CA PRO A 27 -6.91 24.99 5.74
C PRO A 27 -8.19 25.79 5.59
N VAL A 28 -8.14 26.94 4.90
CA VAL A 28 -9.33 27.76 4.63
C VAL A 28 -10.24 27.07 3.63
N THR A 29 -9.66 26.52 2.56
CA THR A 29 -10.42 25.75 1.57
C THR A 29 -11.06 24.50 2.20
N LEU A 30 -10.34 23.78 3.05
CA LEU A 30 -10.86 22.63 3.78
C LEU A 30 -12.04 23.00 4.66
N GLN A 31 -11.96 24.13 5.40
CA GLN A 31 -13.07 24.61 6.22
C GLN A 31 -14.27 24.96 5.35
N ASN A 32 -14.08 25.61 4.20
CA ASN A 32 -15.17 25.89 3.28
C ASN A 32 -15.84 24.60 2.78
N TRP A 33 -15.05 23.56 2.42
CA TRP A 33 -15.62 22.26 2.01
C TRP A 33 -16.48 21.61 3.11
N GLU A 34 -16.09 21.77 4.38
CA GLU A 34 -16.87 21.28 5.51
C GLU A 34 -18.16 22.08 5.70
N ASP A 35 -18.07 23.41 5.68
CA ASP A 35 -19.21 24.31 5.88
C ASP A 35 -20.25 24.17 4.76
N GLU A 36 -19.77 23.98 3.51
CA GLU A 36 -20.58 23.80 2.30
C GLU A 36 -21.00 22.34 2.07
N LYS A 37 -20.55 21.40 2.92
CA LYS A 37 -20.85 19.96 2.85
C LYS A 37 -20.57 19.37 1.46
N VAL A 38 -19.38 19.64 0.95
CA VAL A 38 -19.00 19.28 -0.43
C VAL A 38 -19.13 17.78 -0.70
N TYR A 39 -18.73 16.92 0.24
CA TYR A 39 -18.86 15.48 0.06
C TYR A 39 -20.32 15.03 -0.01
N GLU A 40 -21.17 15.48 0.89
CA GLU A 40 -22.58 15.12 0.91
C GLU A 40 -23.32 15.64 -0.33
N ASN A 41 -22.96 16.81 -0.81
CA ASN A 41 -23.53 17.37 -2.03
C ASN A 41 -23.02 16.62 -3.28
N LEU A 42 -21.75 16.18 -3.31
CA LEU A 42 -21.22 15.32 -4.35
C LEU A 42 -22.00 13.99 -4.44
N MET A 43 -22.35 13.38 -3.31
CA MET A 43 -23.15 12.16 -3.28
C MET A 43 -24.56 12.39 -3.83
N LYS A 44 -25.15 13.60 -3.61
CA LYS A 44 -26.47 13.98 -4.18
C LYS A 44 -26.38 14.26 -5.69
N VAL A 45 -25.34 14.98 -6.14
CA VAL A 45 -25.13 15.25 -7.58
C VAL A 45 -24.99 13.94 -8.37
N ASN A 46 -24.39 12.93 -7.77
CA ASN A 46 -24.20 11.63 -8.39
C ASN A 46 -25.34 10.62 -8.06
N GLU A 47 -26.46 11.07 -7.46
CA GLU A 47 -27.58 10.18 -7.17
C GLU A 47 -28.13 9.53 -8.44
N GLY A 48 -28.38 8.22 -8.38
CA GLY A 48 -28.88 7.44 -9.52
C GLY A 48 -27.81 6.99 -10.52
N LYS A 49 -26.56 7.44 -10.40
CA LYS A 49 -25.43 6.88 -11.17
C LYS A 49 -25.03 5.50 -10.65
N SER A 50 -24.34 4.70 -11.46
CA SER A 50 -23.80 3.40 -11.05
C SER A 50 -22.86 3.53 -9.86
N LEU A 51 -22.95 2.62 -8.90
CA LEU A 51 -22.05 2.61 -7.75
C LEU A 51 -20.64 2.16 -8.16
N PHE A 52 -19.64 2.73 -7.51
CA PHE A 52 -18.27 2.25 -7.48
C PHE A 52 -17.77 2.24 -6.04
N ILE A 53 -17.58 1.06 -5.49
CA ILE A 53 -17.25 0.89 -4.08
C ILE A 53 -15.76 0.60 -3.92
N LEU A 54 -15.02 1.58 -3.38
CA LEU A 54 -13.70 1.40 -2.85
C LEU A 54 -13.81 1.21 -1.34
N HIS A 55 -13.64 -0.05 -0.87
CA HIS A 55 -13.68 -0.33 0.56
C HIS A 55 -12.34 0.00 1.22
N ASP A 56 -12.40 0.72 2.32
CA ASP A 56 -11.21 1.17 3.05
C ASP A 56 -10.70 0.08 4.00
N GLY A 57 -9.43 -0.30 3.90
CA GLY A 57 -8.76 -1.08 4.93
C GLY A 57 -8.51 -0.20 6.16
N PRO A 58 -8.93 -0.67 7.36
CA PRO A 58 -8.92 0.17 8.55
C PRO A 58 -7.51 0.29 9.14
N PRO A 59 -6.90 1.49 9.21
CA PRO A 59 -5.66 1.67 9.92
C PRO A 59 -5.84 1.52 11.43
N TYR A 60 -4.78 1.13 12.16
CA TYR A 60 -4.80 1.12 13.62
C TYR A 60 -4.90 2.52 14.20
N ALA A 61 -5.85 2.71 15.13
CA ALA A 61 -6.05 3.95 15.88
C ALA A 61 -5.07 4.07 17.07
N ASN A 62 -3.75 4.11 16.81
CA ASN A 62 -2.75 4.00 17.87
C ASN A 62 -1.54 4.94 17.73
N GLY A 63 -1.66 6.02 16.96
CA GLY A 63 -0.60 7.02 16.75
C GLY A 63 -0.94 7.97 15.60
N ASP A 64 -0.09 8.99 15.40
CA ASP A 64 -0.20 9.88 14.26
C ASP A 64 0.01 9.13 12.94
N ILE A 65 -0.54 9.68 11.85
CA ILE A 65 -0.32 9.13 10.53
C ILE A 65 1.15 9.26 10.10
N HIS A 66 1.64 8.30 9.36
CA HIS A 66 2.94 8.32 8.70
C HIS A 66 2.78 8.40 7.19
N LEU A 67 3.89 8.54 6.46
CA LEU A 67 3.85 8.68 4.99
C LEU A 67 3.16 7.52 4.29
N GLY A 68 3.29 6.27 4.80
CA GLY A 68 2.56 5.13 4.25
C GLY A 68 1.04 5.31 4.32
N HIS A 69 0.53 5.82 5.44
CA HIS A 69 -0.90 6.19 5.53
C HIS A 69 -1.26 7.32 4.56
N ALA A 70 -0.39 8.33 4.39
CA ALA A 70 -0.64 9.41 3.46
C ALA A 70 -0.66 8.93 2.00
N LEU A 71 0.32 8.08 1.59
CA LEU A 71 0.35 7.44 0.28
C LEU A 71 -0.95 6.69 0.00
N ASN A 72 -1.34 5.81 0.92
CA ASN A 72 -2.52 4.98 0.80
C ASN A 72 -3.81 5.80 0.66
N LYS A 73 -4.05 6.74 1.58
CA LYS A 73 -5.28 7.54 1.59
C LYS A 73 -5.36 8.53 0.42
N ILE A 74 -4.23 9.07 -0.03
CA ILE A 74 -4.17 9.96 -1.20
C ILE A 74 -4.48 9.16 -2.48
N LEU A 75 -3.93 7.95 -2.65
CA LEU A 75 -4.25 7.08 -3.80
C LEU A 75 -5.74 6.73 -3.84
N LYS A 76 -6.33 6.41 -2.71
CA LYS A 76 -7.79 6.16 -2.60
C LYS A 76 -8.58 7.39 -2.99
N ASP A 77 -8.20 8.57 -2.52
CA ASP A 77 -8.87 9.83 -2.83
C ASP A 77 -8.76 10.18 -4.32
N PHE A 78 -7.64 9.89 -4.98
CA PHE A 78 -7.52 10.05 -6.44
C PHE A 78 -8.59 9.25 -7.17
N ILE A 79 -8.75 7.98 -6.77
CA ILE A 79 -9.73 7.09 -7.39
C ILE A 79 -11.16 7.53 -7.10
N VAL A 80 -11.46 7.84 -5.85
CA VAL A 80 -12.81 8.27 -5.42
C VAL A 80 -13.22 9.56 -6.13
N ARG A 81 -12.33 10.56 -6.20
CA ARG A 81 -12.60 11.81 -6.93
C ARG A 81 -12.79 11.56 -8.41
N TYR A 82 -11.86 10.83 -9.03
CA TYR A 82 -11.97 10.51 -10.45
C TYR A 82 -13.26 9.75 -10.78
N LYS A 83 -13.61 8.70 -10.04
CA LYS A 83 -14.81 7.90 -10.30
C LYS A 83 -16.09 8.73 -10.14
N ASN A 84 -16.16 9.63 -9.16
CA ASN A 84 -17.28 10.55 -9.00
C ASN A 84 -17.41 11.53 -10.20
N MET A 85 -16.29 11.97 -10.77
CA MET A 85 -16.25 12.83 -11.96
C MET A 85 -16.40 12.05 -13.27
N ALA A 86 -16.19 10.73 -13.27
CA ALA A 86 -16.27 9.85 -14.45
C ALA A 86 -17.61 9.13 -14.61
N GLY A 87 -18.67 9.65 -13.99
CA GLY A 87 -20.03 9.14 -14.18
C GLY A 87 -20.48 8.08 -13.19
N PHE A 88 -19.75 7.88 -12.08
CA PHE A 88 -20.14 6.98 -11.00
C PHE A 88 -20.60 7.74 -9.75
N LYS A 89 -21.34 7.07 -8.88
CA LYS A 89 -21.48 7.44 -7.48
C LYS A 89 -20.49 6.59 -6.69
N ALA A 90 -19.42 7.21 -6.21
CA ALA A 90 -18.34 6.52 -5.50
C ALA A 90 -18.30 7.01 -4.04
N PRO A 91 -19.11 6.43 -3.15
CA PRO A 91 -19.04 6.73 -1.72
C PRO A 91 -17.73 6.18 -1.12
N TYR A 92 -17.16 6.92 -0.18
CA TYR A 92 -15.99 6.51 0.55
C TYR A 92 -16.23 6.56 2.05
N VAL A 93 -16.27 5.39 2.68
CA VAL A 93 -16.48 5.24 4.12
C VAL A 93 -15.13 4.88 4.76
N PRO A 94 -14.46 5.82 5.44
CA PRO A 94 -13.19 5.53 6.10
C PRO A 94 -13.41 4.60 7.29
N GLY A 95 -12.40 3.77 7.60
CA GLY A 95 -12.45 2.82 8.70
C GLY A 95 -11.32 2.98 9.70
N TRP A 96 -11.49 2.39 10.91
CA TRP A 96 -10.44 2.24 11.91
C TRP A 96 -10.51 0.87 12.57
N ASP A 97 -9.32 0.24 12.68
CA ASP A 97 -9.10 -0.94 13.51
C ASP A 97 -8.65 -0.50 14.91
N THR A 98 -9.35 -0.97 15.94
CA THR A 98 -9.20 -0.43 17.29
C THR A 98 -8.67 -1.43 18.30
N HIS A 99 -8.84 -2.72 18.05
CA HIS A 99 -8.51 -3.79 18.97
C HIS A 99 -7.06 -4.30 18.81
N GLY A 100 -6.74 -5.31 19.62
CA GLY A 100 -5.52 -6.08 19.51
C GLY A 100 -4.35 -5.58 20.38
N LEU A 101 -3.33 -6.43 20.41
CA LEU A 101 -2.10 -6.22 21.17
C LEU A 101 -1.40 -4.87 20.90
N PRO A 102 -1.30 -4.38 19.64
CA PRO A 102 -0.63 -3.13 19.37
C PRO A 102 -1.20 -1.93 20.11
N THR A 103 -2.51 -1.89 20.23
CA THR A 103 -3.25 -0.82 20.90
C THR A 103 -3.14 -0.96 22.40
N GLU A 104 -3.35 -2.17 22.95
CA GLU A 104 -3.29 -2.44 24.37
C GLU A 104 -1.93 -2.04 24.97
N LEU A 105 -0.82 -2.43 24.34
CA LEU A 105 0.53 -2.10 24.82
C LEU A 105 0.80 -0.59 24.80
N LYS A 106 0.36 0.13 23.77
CA LYS A 106 0.53 1.58 23.72
C LYS A 106 -0.34 2.31 24.74
N ALA A 107 -1.58 1.85 24.97
CA ALA A 107 -2.46 2.41 25.97
C ALA A 107 -1.88 2.22 27.37
N ARG A 108 -1.39 1.01 27.72
CA ARG A 108 -0.69 0.73 28.98
C ARG A 108 0.54 1.64 29.15
N LYS A 109 1.38 1.74 28.13
CA LYS A 109 2.57 2.61 28.15
C LYS A 109 2.22 4.09 28.39
N LYS A 110 1.17 4.58 27.73
CA LYS A 110 0.70 5.98 27.91
C LYS A 110 0.20 6.23 29.35
N ALA A 111 -0.46 5.21 29.94
CA ALA A 111 -0.93 5.26 31.31
C ALA A 111 0.18 4.99 32.38
N GLY A 112 1.41 4.70 31.95
CA GLY A 112 2.51 4.37 32.86
C GLY A 112 2.38 3.00 33.52
N ILE A 113 1.58 2.09 32.95
CA ILE A 113 1.29 0.75 33.48
C ILE A 113 2.19 -0.27 32.75
N GLY A 114 2.98 -1.01 33.51
CA GLY A 114 3.82 -2.08 32.96
C GLY A 114 3.00 -3.22 32.34
N ASN A 115 3.59 -3.93 31.37
CA ASN A 115 2.89 -5.02 30.65
C ASN A 115 2.41 -6.15 31.59
N SER A 116 3.14 -6.40 32.67
CA SER A 116 2.84 -7.42 33.68
C SER A 116 2.02 -6.91 34.88
N ALA A 117 1.72 -5.60 34.95
CA ALA A 117 0.94 -5.06 36.07
C ALA A 117 -0.52 -5.56 36.03
N GLU A 118 -1.03 -5.99 37.17
CA GLU A 118 -2.42 -6.38 37.31
C GLU A 118 -3.34 -5.16 37.27
N ILE A 119 -4.33 -5.21 36.37
CA ILE A 119 -5.41 -4.25 36.23
C ILE A 119 -6.70 -5.01 35.95
N SER A 120 -7.82 -4.53 36.45
CA SER A 120 -9.10 -5.17 36.17
C SER A 120 -9.40 -5.12 34.66
N VAL A 121 -10.06 -6.16 34.12
CA VAL A 121 -10.38 -6.24 32.69
C VAL A 121 -11.21 -5.05 32.25
N VAL A 122 -12.18 -4.62 33.07
CA VAL A 122 -13.08 -3.50 32.77
C VAL A 122 -12.31 -2.18 32.70
N GLU A 123 -11.41 -1.93 33.66
CA GLU A 123 -10.57 -0.72 33.63
C GLU A 123 -9.62 -0.70 32.43
N LEU A 124 -8.98 -1.83 32.12
CA LEU A 124 -8.11 -1.95 30.96
C LEU A 124 -8.86 -1.64 29.66
N ARG A 125 -10.04 -2.23 29.47
CA ARG A 125 -10.85 -2.03 28.29
C ARG A 125 -11.30 -0.58 28.15
N LYS A 126 -11.77 0.04 29.25
CA LYS A 126 -12.14 1.46 29.27
C LYS A 126 -10.94 2.36 28.88
N MET A 127 -9.77 2.09 29.45
CA MET A 127 -8.55 2.84 29.14
C MET A 127 -8.17 2.70 27.65
N CYS A 128 -8.27 1.50 27.08
CA CYS A 128 -7.98 1.26 25.66
C CYS A 128 -9.01 1.97 24.76
N GLU A 129 -10.28 1.93 25.13
CA GLU A 129 -11.36 2.60 24.40
C GLU A 129 -11.15 4.13 24.34
N GLU A 130 -10.85 4.76 25.48
CA GLU A 130 -10.53 6.20 25.53
C GLU A 130 -9.29 6.54 24.71
N PHE A 131 -8.28 5.68 24.74
CA PHE A 131 -7.04 5.83 23.97
C PHE A 131 -7.31 5.82 22.45
N VAL A 132 -8.06 4.85 21.94
CA VAL A 132 -8.33 4.75 20.50
C VAL A 132 -9.26 5.85 20.01
N LYS A 133 -10.28 6.23 20.76
CA LYS A 133 -11.18 7.35 20.44
C LYS A 133 -10.40 8.67 20.26
N GLY A 134 -9.39 8.90 21.08
CA GLY A 134 -8.50 10.05 20.93
C GLY A 134 -7.75 10.01 19.59
N TYR A 135 -7.10 8.89 19.27
CA TYR A 135 -6.34 8.76 18.02
C TYR A 135 -7.21 8.72 16.76
N ILE A 136 -8.43 8.20 16.82
CA ILE A 136 -9.39 8.29 15.71
C ILE A 136 -9.63 9.76 15.34
N ASN A 137 -9.86 10.64 16.33
CA ASN A 137 -10.08 12.05 16.09
C ASN A 137 -8.83 12.75 15.53
N ASP A 138 -7.65 12.44 16.06
CA ASP A 138 -6.38 12.98 15.58
C ASP A 138 -6.11 12.55 14.13
N GLN A 139 -6.23 11.26 13.82
CA GLN A 139 -6.02 10.73 12.48
C GLN A 139 -7.09 11.25 11.49
N ARG A 140 -8.35 11.35 11.89
CA ARG A 140 -9.42 11.97 11.08
C ARG A 140 -9.02 13.36 10.63
N THR A 141 -8.59 14.20 11.57
CA THR A 141 -8.13 15.57 11.28
C THR A 141 -6.93 15.56 10.34
N GLN A 142 -5.98 14.64 10.56
CA GLN A 142 -4.79 14.52 9.73
C GLN A 142 -5.12 14.02 8.31
N PHE A 143 -6.03 13.07 8.15
CA PHE A 143 -6.48 12.59 6.84
C PHE A 143 -7.28 13.66 6.08
N LYS A 144 -8.19 14.35 6.74
CA LYS A 144 -8.91 15.50 6.14
C LYS A 144 -7.93 16.56 5.66
N ARG A 145 -6.86 16.82 6.42
CA ARG A 145 -5.83 17.80 6.04
C ARG A 145 -5.02 17.40 4.80
N LEU A 146 -4.98 16.10 4.42
CA LEU A 146 -4.44 15.64 3.14
C LEU A 146 -5.35 15.99 1.95
N GLY A 147 -6.55 16.50 2.19
CA GLY A 147 -7.57 16.76 1.18
C GLY A 147 -8.43 15.54 0.83
N VAL A 148 -8.38 14.49 1.65
CA VAL A 148 -9.17 13.26 1.44
C VAL A 148 -10.64 13.51 1.78
N ILE A 149 -11.52 13.27 0.80
CA ILE A 149 -12.98 13.35 0.98
C ILE A 149 -13.55 12.01 1.41
N GLY A 150 -14.67 12.02 2.12
CA GLY A 150 -15.34 10.80 2.58
C GLY A 150 -16.37 11.06 3.67
N GLU A 151 -17.06 10.01 4.09
CA GLU A 151 -18.06 10.02 5.15
C GLU A 151 -17.43 10.05 6.55
N TRP A 152 -16.70 11.14 6.84
CA TRP A 152 -15.89 11.28 8.06
C TRP A 152 -16.71 11.33 9.36
N ASP A 153 -17.97 11.71 9.28
CA ASP A 153 -18.85 11.81 10.43
C ASP A 153 -19.48 10.47 10.84
N LYS A 154 -19.57 9.55 9.88
CA LYS A 154 -20.08 8.20 10.09
C LYS A 154 -19.11 7.14 9.57
N PRO A 155 -17.86 7.12 10.03
CA PRO A 155 -16.90 6.09 9.64
C PRO A 155 -17.34 4.71 10.15
N TYR A 156 -16.71 3.66 9.68
CA TYR A 156 -16.82 2.40 10.39
C TYR A 156 -15.67 2.25 11.39
N ILE A 157 -15.95 1.68 12.54
CA ILE A 157 -14.97 1.47 13.61
C ILE A 157 -15.21 0.06 14.15
N THR A 158 -14.17 -0.77 14.24
CA THR A 158 -14.32 -2.15 14.69
C THR A 158 -14.83 -2.27 16.13
N LEU A 159 -14.72 -1.19 16.90
CA LEU A 159 -15.28 -1.06 18.28
C LEU A 159 -16.79 -0.74 18.31
N ASN A 160 -17.40 -0.39 17.19
CA ASN A 160 -18.84 -0.09 17.20
C ASN A 160 -19.63 -1.36 17.50
N HIS A 161 -20.69 -1.23 18.30
CA HIS A 161 -21.53 -2.34 18.75
C HIS A 161 -22.08 -3.16 17.57
N GLU A 162 -22.52 -2.47 16.52
CA GLU A 162 -23.06 -3.10 15.32
C GLU A 162 -21.98 -3.91 14.59
N PHE A 163 -20.74 -3.38 14.53
CA PHE A 163 -19.62 -4.08 13.93
C PHE A 163 -19.26 -5.34 14.70
N GLU A 164 -19.12 -5.23 16.05
CA GLU A 164 -18.82 -6.36 16.92
C GLU A 164 -19.92 -7.44 16.83
N ALA A 165 -21.18 -7.06 16.72
CA ALA A 165 -22.29 -7.98 16.54
C ALA A 165 -22.19 -8.76 15.22
N GLU A 166 -21.92 -8.09 14.12
CA GLU A 166 -21.77 -8.74 12.81
C GLU A 166 -20.53 -9.65 12.75
N GLN A 167 -19.45 -9.25 13.41
CA GLN A 167 -18.27 -10.10 13.57
C GLN A 167 -18.62 -11.41 14.29
N ILE A 168 -19.40 -11.35 15.35
CA ILE A 168 -19.89 -12.56 16.04
C ILE A 168 -20.78 -13.40 15.10
N ARG A 169 -21.62 -12.81 14.26
CA ARG A 169 -22.44 -13.53 13.28
C ARG A 169 -21.58 -14.25 12.23
N VAL A 170 -20.52 -13.60 11.74
CA VAL A 170 -19.52 -14.22 10.84
C VAL A 170 -18.87 -15.42 11.53
N PHE A 171 -18.42 -15.25 12.78
CA PHE A 171 -17.85 -16.34 13.56
C PHE A 171 -18.83 -17.50 13.76
N ALA A 172 -20.09 -17.20 14.12
CA ALA A 172 -21.13 -18.21 14.35
C ALA A 172 -21.42 -19.02 13.07
N GLU A 173 -21.42 -18.37 11.92
CA GLU A 173 -21.60 -19.05 10.64
C GLU A 173 -20.44 -19.99 10.33
N MET A 174 -19.20 -19.54 10.52
CA MET A 174 -18.01 -20.37 10.32
C MET A 174 -17.98 -21.54 11.32
N ALA A 175 -18.32 -21.30 12.58
CA ALA A 175 -18.33 -22.33 13.63
C ALA A 175 -19.42 -23.40 13.38
N THR A 176 -20.61 -22.97 12.93
CA THR A 176 -21.70 -23.93 12.58
C THR A 176 -21.42 -24.76 11.34
N LYS A 177 -20.60 -24.28 10.41
CA LYS A 177 -20.09 -25.05 9.27
C LYS A 177 -18.96 -26.03 9.65
N GLY A 178 -18.49 -25.98 10.89
CA GLY A 178 -17.43 -26.86 11.40
C GLY A 178 -16.02 -26.36 11.15
N TYR A 179 -15.85 -25.15 10.60
CA TYR A 179 -14.52 -24.61 10.32
C TYR A 179 -13.77 -24.14 11.57
N ILE A 180 -14.50 -23.86 12.65
CA ILE A 180 -13.90 -23.41 13.93
C ILE A 180 -13.86 -24.60 14.90
N TYR A 181 -12.67 -24.88 15.42
CA TYR A 181 -12.45 -25.96 16.35
C TYR A 181 -11.37 -25.61 17.39
N LYS A 182 -11.38 -26.32 18.53
CA LYS A 182 -10.34 -26.23 19.54
C LYS A 182 -9.34 -27.36 19.41
N GLY A 183 -8.05 -27.05 19.48
CA GLY A 183 -7.01 -28.07 19.33
C GLY A 183 -5.72 -27.72 20.07
N LEU A 184 -4.98 -28.77 20.46
CA LEU A 184 -3.64 -28.65 21.02
C LEU A 184 -2.61 -28.75 19.89
N LYS A 185 -2.06 -27.61 19.47
CA LYS A 185 -1.08 -27.54 18.37
C LYS A 185 0.06 -26.56 18.71
N PRO A 186 1.28 -26.74 18.18
CA PRO A 186 2.32 -25.73 18.28
C PRO A 186 1.94 -24.46 17.50
N VAL A 187 1.99 -23.34 18.18
CA VAL A 187 1.74 -22.01 17.62
C VAL A 187 2.93 -21.09 17.87
N TYR A 188 3.04 -20.01 17.12
CA TYR A 188 3.94 -18.92 17.46
C TYR A 188 3.50 -18.33 18.79
N TRP A 189 4.37 -18.34 19.78
CA TRP A 189 4.10 -17.82 21.11
C TRP A 189 5.10 -16.75 21.51
N CYS A 190 4.62 -15.60 21.94
CA CYS A 190 5.48 -14.59 22.52
C CYS A 190 5.51 -14.69 24.04
N PRO A 191 6.65 -15.04 24.69
CA PRO A 191 6.73 -15.18 26.14
C PRO A 191 6.61 -13.83 26.88
N GLU A 192 7.06 -12.75 26.29
CA GLU A 192 6.93 -11.38 26.83
C GLU A 192 5.48 -10.87 26.77
N CYS A 193 4.81 -11.06 25.64
CA CYS A 193 3.41 -10.66 25.46
C CYS A 193 2.42 -11.70 26.03
N LYS A 194 2.85 -12.92 26.31
CA LYS A 194 2.07 -14.04 26.86
C LYS A 194 0.84 -14.36 26.01
N THR A 195 1.01 -14.47 24.72
CA THR A 195 -0.07 -14.73 23.76
C THR A 195 0.43 -15.43 22.51
N ALA A 196 -0.47 -16.20 21.88
CA ALA A 196 -0.27 -16.72 20.55
C ALA A 196 -0.21 -15.58 19.52
N LEU A 197 0.52 -15.81 18.44
CA LEU A 197 0.68 -14.88 17.31
C LEU A 197 0.27 -15.56 16.02
N ALA A 198 -0.26 -14.78 15.07
CA ALA A 198 -0.43 -15.19 13.69
C ALA A 198 0.87 -15.00 12.91
N GLU A 199 0.97 -15.60 11.72
CA GLU A 199 2.12 -15.43 10.83
C GLU A 199 2.35 -13.96 10.42
N ALA A 200 1.28 -13.17 10.30
CA ALA A 200 1.36 -11.73 10.02
C ALA A 200 1.90 -10.90 11.21
N GLU A 201 2.07 -11.51 12.38
CA GLU A 201 2.50 -10.87 13.62
C GLU A 201 3.95 -11.23 14.01
N ILE A 202 4.70 -11.88 13.11
CA ILE A 202 6.12 -12.19 13.27
C ILE A 202 6.98 -11.44 12.25
N GLU A 203 8.21 -11.16 12.67
CA GLU A 203 9.25 -10.59 11.80
C GLU A 203 10.52 -11.43 11.95
N TYR A 204 11.23 -11.67 10.86
CA TYR A 204 12.50 -12.39 10.92
C TYR A 204 13.66 -11.42 11.17
N ALA A 205 14.53 -11.78 12.09
CA ALA A 205 15.75 -11.05 12.41
C ALA A 205 16.90 -12.02 12.65
N GLU A 206 18.11 -11.51 12.52
CA GLU A 206 19.32 -12.27 12.86
C GLU A 206 19.36 -12.55 14.36
N ASP A 207 19.50 -13.83 14.71
CA ASP A 207 19.59 -14.30 16.08
C ASP A 207 20.81 -15.22 16.27
N PRO A 208 21.72 -14.92 17.22
CA PRO A 208 22.85 -15.79 17.52
C PRO A 208 22.41 -16.97 18.37
N CYS A 209 22.68 -18.17 17.89
CA CYS A 209 22.31 -19.40 18.59
C CYS A 209 23.46 -20.44 18.62
N HIS A 210 23.25 -21.51 19.36
CA HIS A 210 24.11 -22.67 19.37
C HIS A 210 23.54 -23.73 18.42
N SER A 211 24.33 -24.12 17.42
CA SER A 211 24.11 -25.33 16.65
C SER A 211 24.75 -26.48 17.40
N ILE A 212 23.95 -27.45 17.87
CA ILE A 212 24.47 -28.59 18.63
C ILE A 212 24.13 -29.91 17.98
N TYR A 213 25.04 -30.85 18.16
CA TYR A 213 24.92 -32.24 17.74
C TYR A 213 24.93 -33.12 18.98
N VAL A 214 23.93 -34.01 19.10
CA VAL A 214 23.70 -34.77 20.33
C VAL A 214 23.58 -36.25 20.04
N LYS A 215 24.25 -37.08 20.79
CA LYS A 215 24.22 -38.57 20.69
C LYS A 215 23.06 -39.13 21.52
N PHE A 216 22.29 -40.01 20.88
CA PHE A 216 21.19 -40.79 21.51
C PHE A 216 21.53 -42.26 21.42
N ASN A 217 21.67 -42.92 22.61
CA ASN A 217 22.05 -44.33 22.69
C ASN A 217 20.90 -45.24 22.23
N VAL A 218 21.15 -46.24 21.41
CA VAL A 218 20.17 -47.27 21.05
C VAL A 218 19.89 -48.18 22.23
N THR A 219 18.60 -48.41 22.53
CA THR A 219 18.10 -49.32 23.57
C THR A 219 17.44 -50.59 23.04
N ASP A 220 16.80 -50.46 21.84
CA ASP A 220 16.20 -51.59 21.11
C ASP A 220 16.41 -51.34 19.61
N ASP A 221 17.22 -52.17 18.94
CA ASP A 221 17.61 -52.00 17.53
C ASP A 221 16.68 -52.73 16.55
N LYS A 222 15.64 -53.43 17.00
CA LYS A 222 14.76 -54.26 16.21
C LYS A 222 15.50 -55.30 15.33
N GLY A 223 16.73 -55.62 15.71
CA GLY A 223 17.57 -56.54 15.00
C GLY A 223 18.36 -55.92 13.82
N VAL A 224 18.23 -54.63 13.56
CA VAL A 224 18.89 -53.96 12.40
C VAL A 224 20.39 -54.05 12.52
N PHE A 225 20.96 -53.57 13.62
CA PHE A 225 22.41 -53.57 13.85
C PHE A 225 22.93 -54.93 14.31
N SER A 226 22.17 -55.65 15.16
CA SER A 226 22.51 -56.97 15.67
C SER A 226 22.70 -57.97 14.54
N ASN A 227 21.86 -57.95 13.50
CA ASN A 227 21.94 -58.83 12.34
C ASN A 227 23.17 -58.51 11.48
N MET A 228 23.76 -57.32 11.60
CA MET A 228 25.00 -56.93 10.94
C MET A 228 26.25 -57.26 11.79
N GLY A 229 26.07 -57.87 12.96
CA GLY A 229 27.17 -58.18 13.85
C GLY A 229 27.68 -57.00 14.67
N ILE A 230 26.89 -55.93 14.73
CA ILE A 230 27.20 -54.69 15.47
C ILE A 230 26.51 -54.76 16.84
N ASP A 231 27.22 -54.48 17.93
CA ASP A 231 26.63 -54.38 19.25
C ASP A 231 25.72 -53.17 19.41
N PRO A 232 24.38 -53.34 19.53
CA PRO A 232 23.46 -52.21 19.57
C PRO A 232 23.69 -51.25 20.72
N SER A 233 24.25 -51.74 21.85
CA SER A 233 24.54 -50.90 23.02
C SER A 233 25.63 -49.85 22.77
N LYS A 234 26.37 -50.01 21.70
CA LYS A 234 27.40 -49.06 21.23
C LYS A 234 26.95 -48.17 20.09
N VAL A 235 25.75 -48.37 19.60
CA VAL A 235 25.17 -47.59 18.49
C VAL A 235 24.49 -46.34 19.01
N LYS A 236 24.73 -45.21 18.37
CA LYS A 236 24.20 -43.90 18.72
C LYS A 236 23.69 -43.16 17.47
N PHE A 237 22.48 -42.69 17.52
CA PHE A 237 22.00 -41.71 16.56
C PHE A 237 22.53 -40.33 16.93
N VAL A 238 23.01 -39.57 15.95
CA VAL A 238 23.47 -38.18 16.16
C VAL A 238 22.43 -37.26 15.59
N ILE A 239 21.68 -36.56 16.48
CA ILE A 239 20.72 -35.53 16.04
C ILE A 239 21.41 -34.18 15.96
N TRP A 240 20.77 -33.25 15.24
CA TRP A 240 21.19 -31.87 15.13
C TRP A 240 20.02 -30.92 15.46
N THR A 241 20.30 -29.84 16.20
CA THR A 241 19.33 -28.77 16.47
C THR A 241 20.03 -27.44 16.72
N THR A 242 19.32 -26.35 16.42
CA THR A 242 19.68 -24.97 16.78
C THR A 242 18.94 -24.45 18.01
N THR A 243 17.96 -25.22 18.51
CA THR A 243 17.11 -24.88 19.67
C THR A 243 17.32 -25.86 20.82
N THR A 244 18.43 -25.69 21.56
CA THR A 244 18.86 -26.61 22.62
C THR A 244 17.79 -26.77 23.75
N TRP A 245 17.08 -25.70 24.08
CA TRP A 245 16.05 -25.69 25.12
C TRP A 245 14.83 -26.59 24.77
N THR A 246 14.67 -27.07 23.54
CA THR A 246 13.58 -28.00 23.18
C THR A 246 13.92 -29.45 23.42
N LEU A 247 15.19 -29.79 23.72
CA LEU A 247 15.59 -31.18 24.00
C LEU A 247 14.78 -31.85 25.12
N PRO A 248 14.39 -31.19 26.24
CA PRO A 248 13.52 -31.79 27.22
C PRO A 248 12.18 -32.29 26.68
N ALA A 249 11.72 -31.76 25.55
CA ALA A 249 10.50 -32.16 24.85
C ALA A 249 10.72 -33.25 23.78
N ASN A 250 11.95 -33.69 23.58
CA ASN A 250 12.26 -34.74 22.60
C ASN A 250 11.52 -36.04 22.93
N VAL A 251 10.85 -36.63 21.92
CA VAL A 251 10.12 -37.88 22.00
C VAL A 251 10.41 -38.80 20.84
N ALA A 252 11.05 -38.28 19.77
CA ALA A 252 11.39 -39.06 18.60
C ALA A 252 12.64 -38.52 17.90
N ILE A 253 13.19 -39.33 16.99
CA ILE A 253 14.22 -38.97 16.02
C ILE A 253 13.61 -39.26 14.64
N CYS A 254 13.42 -38.25 13.81
CA CYS A 254 12.87 -38.43 12.48
C CYS A 254 13.98 -38.61 11.44
N VAL A 255 13.83 -39.63 10.59
CA VAL A 255 14.76 -39.96 9.48
C VAL A 255 14.02 -39.94 8.15
N GLY A 256 14.72 -39.62 7.06
CA GLY A 256 14.14 -39.64 5.72
C GLY A 256 14.02 -41.09 5.20
N PRO A 257 12.82 -41.59 4.89
CA PRO A 257 12.61 -43.01 4.56
C PRO A 257 13.39 -43.47 3.30
N ARG A 258 13.64 -42.53 2.38
CA ARG A 258 14.32 -42.78 1.11
C ARG A 258 15.83 -42.55 1.16
N PHE A 259 16.34 -41.98 2.23
CA PHE A 259 17.76 -41.65 2.38
C PHE A 259 18.56 -42.85 2.89
N GLU A 260 19.85 -42.88 2.55
CA GLU A 260 20.81 -43.83 3.09
C GLU A 260 21.46 -43.24 4.34
N TYR A 261 21.61 -44.08 5.36
CA TYR A 261 22.27 -43.76 6.63
C TYR A 261 23.51 -44.61 6.81
N SER A 262 24.62 -43.98 7.05
CA SER A 262 25.89 -44.66 7.31
C SER A 262 25.99 -44.98 8.80
N VAL A 263 26.46 -46.21 9.08
CA VAL A 263 26.87 -46.63 10.41
C VAL A 263 28.40 -46.46 10.46
N ILE A 264 28.87 -45.54 11.27
CA ILE A 264 30.22 -45.03 11.26
C ILE A 264 30.90 -45.44 12.59
N LYS A 265 31.94 -46.24 12.51
CA LYS A 265 32.73 -46.61 13.65
C LYS A 265 33.74 -45.52 13.98
N THR A 266 33.74 -45.05 15.21
CA THR A 266 34.68 -44.08 15.80
C THR A 266 35.14 -44.59 17.14
N GLY A 267 36.39 -45.07 17.28
CA GLY A 267 36.85 -45.74 18.48
C GLY A 267 35.99 -46.94 18.84
N ASP A 268 35.36 -46.94 20.01
CA ASP A 268 34.46 -47.98 20.50
C ASP A 268 32.98 -47.79 20.23
N GLU A 269 32.58 -46.69 19.58
CA GLU A 269 31.19 -46.32 19.29
C GLU A 269 30.86 -46.43 17.81
N TYR A 270 29.55 -46.60 17.50
CA TYR A 270 29.01 -46.55 16.14
C TYR A 270 28.00 -45.44 16.04
N LEU A 271 28.20 -44.54 15.09
CA LEU A 271 27.37 -43.37 14.88
C LEU A 271 26.47 -43.56 13.67
N VAL A 272 25.21 -43.19 13.76
CA VAL A 272 24.23 -43.26 12.67
C VAL A 272 23.92 -41.85 12.20
N MET A 273 24.21 -41.55 10.94
CA MET A 273 23.97 -40.26 10.28
C MET A 273 23.68 -40.49 8.79
N ALA A 274 23.00 -39.58 8.11
CA ALA A 274 22.79 -39.65 6.68
C ALA A 274 24.13 -39.70 5.91
N SER A 275 24.18 -40.56 4.90
CA SER A 275 25.41 -40.84 4.14
C SER A 275 25.98 -39.64 3.42
N GLU A 276 25.15 -38.63 3.11
CA GLU A 276 25.60 -37.39 2.48
C GLU A 276 26.11 -36.37 3.49
N LEU A 277 25.73 -36.45 4.79
CA LEU A 277 25.99 -35.43 5.80
C LEU A 277 27.06 -35.83 6.85
N TYR A 278 27.35 -37.09 7.04
CA TYR A 278 28.21 -37.55 8.15
C TYR A 278 29.60 -36.94 8.12
N LYS A 279 30.19 -36.71 6.93
CA LYS A 279 31.53 -36.13 6.83
C LYS A 279 31.57 -34.73 7.39
N SER A 280 30.62 -33.90 7.04
CA SER A 280 30.50 -32.54 7.59
C SER A 280 30.32 -32.56 9.10
N ALA A 281 29.51 -33.47 9.63
CA ALA A 281 29.29 -33.61 11.07
C ALA A 281 30.53 -34.08 11.82
N LEU A 282 31.30 -35.03 11.25
CA LEU A 282 32.59 -35.47 11.82
C LEU A 282 33.66 -34.37 11.80
N ASP A 283 33.70 -33.59 10.72
CA ASP A 283 34.62 -32.44 10.61
C ASP A 283 34.30 -31.38 11.68
N GLU A 284 33.00 -31.09 11.93
CA GLU A 284 32.59 -30.18 13.01
C GLU A 284 32.98 -30.70 14.41
N ALA A 285 32.98 -32.02 14.59
CA ALA A 285 33.45 -32.67 15.83
C ALA A 285 34.95 -32.86 15.93
N GLY A 286 35.69 -32.53 14.86
CA GLY A 286 37.16 -32.73 14.79
C GLY A 286 37.58 -34.20 14.73
N ILE A 287 36.71 -35.11 14.28
CA ILE A 287 36.94 -36.54 14.19
C ILE A 287 37.47 -36.89 12.79
N THR A 288 38.75 -37.37 12.75
CA THR A 288 39.43 -37.71 11.50
C THR A 288 39.64 -39.22 11.33
N ASP A 289 39.55 -39.99 12.42
CA ASP A 289 39.72 -41.45 12.43
C ASP A 289 38.37 -42.13 12.53
N PHE A 290 37.85 -42.62 11.41
CA PHE A 290 36.54 -43.26 11.34
C PHE A 290 36.49 -44.28 10.18
N GLU A 291 35.58 -45.24 10.30
CA GLU A 291 35.31 -46.27 9.28
C GLU A 291 33.77 -46.40 9.07
N VAL A 292 33.30 -46.35 7.82
CA VAL A 292 31.92 -46.68 7.50
C VAL A 292 31.81 -48.21 7.43
N VAL A 293 31.13 -48.79 8.41
CA VAL A 293 31.02 -50.26 8.54
C VAL A 293 29.77 -50.84 7.91
N ALA A 294 28.73 -50.04 7.76
CA ALA A 294 27.49 -50.43 7.13
C ALA A 294 26.72 -49.23 6.61
N THR A 295 25.75 -49.47 5.72
CA THR A 295 24.76 -48.48 5.23
C THR A 295 23.39 -49.09 5.33
N VAL A 296 22.42 -48.33 5.78
CA VAL A 296 21.02 -48.74 6.02
C VAL A 296 20.05 -47.71 5.42
N LYS A 297 18.94 -48.15 4.87
CA LYS A 297 17.91 -47.18 4.43
C LYS A 297 17.14 -46.61 5.64
N GLY A 298 16.74 -45.35 5.55
CA GLY A 298 15.96 -44.72 6.62
C GLY A 298 14.69 -45.48 6.97
N SER A 299 14.01 -46.06 5.98
CA SER A 299 12.80 -46.91 6.21
C SER A 299 13.06 -48.16 7.03
N GLU A 300 14.30 -48.67 7.12
CA GLU A 300 14.69 -49.82 7.92
C GLU A 300 15.01 -49.43 9.37
N LEU A 301 15.19 -48.14 9.67
CA LEU A 301 15.48 -47.62 11.00
C LEU A 301 14.22 -47.32 11.81
N GLU A 302 13.04 -47.41 11.18
CA GLU A 302 11.76 -47.11 11.81
C GLU A 302 11.49 -48.03 13.03
N TYR A 303 10.95 -47.43 14.08
CA TYR A 303 10.65 -48.08 15.39
C TYR A 303 11.87 -48.55 16.19
N ILE A 304 13.09 -48.20 15.85
CA ILE A 304 14.25 -48.34 16.72
C ILE A 304 14.03 -47.41 17.94
N LYS A 305 14.40 -47.86 19.11
CA LYS A 305 14.31 -47.08 20.35
C LYS A 305 15.65 -46.58 20.79
N THR A 306 15.68 -45.34 21.24
CA THR A 306 16.87 -44.68 21.78
C THR A 306 16.58 -44.15 23.17
N ALA A 307 17.58 -44.06 24.03
CA ALA A 307 17.45 -43.38 25.32
C ALA A 307 17.60 -41.86 25.15
N HIS A 308 16.71 -41.10 25.82
CA HIS A 308 16.87 -39.65 25.93
C HIS A 308 18.17 -39.34 26.71
N PRO A 309 18.99 -38.34 26.31
CA PRO A 309 20.33 -38.15 26.87
C PRO A 309 20.39 -37.72 28.32
N PHE A 310 19.27 -37.28 28.94
CA PHE A 310 19.24 -36.83 30.33
C PHE A 310 17.88 -36.99 31.04
N LEU A 311 16.86 -37.51 30.40
CA LEU A 311 15.57 -37.81 31.03
C LEU A 311 15.31 -39.33 30.96
N ASP A 312 14.60 -39.89 31.93
CA ASP A 312 14.12 -41.25 31.93
C ASP A 312 12.96 -41.42 30.93
N ARG A 313 13.30 -41.39 29.64
CA ARG A 313 12.37 -41.46 28.52
C ARG A 313 13.02 -42.12 27.30
N GLU A 314 12.25 -42.88 26.58
CA GLU A 314 12.65 -43.37 25.24
C GLU A 314 12.33 -42.33 24.18
N SER A 315 13.19 -42.28 23.14
CA SER A 315 12.99 -41.50 21.92
C SER A 315 12.88 -42.52 20.77
N LEU A 316 11.75 -42.52 20.06
CA LEU A 316 11.45 -43.44 18.99
C LEU A 316 12.03 -42.93 17.64
N VAL A 317 12.67 -43.82 16.88
CA VAL A 317 13.02 -43.46 15.49
C VAL A 317 11.78 -43.60 14.61
N ILE A 318 11.42 -42.53 13.94
CA ILE A 318 10.26 -42.45 13.05
C ILE A 318 10.70 -41.99 11.65
N VAL A 319 9.85 -42.15 10.66
CA VAL A 319 10.12 -41.72 9.30
C VAL A 319 9.28 -40.52 8.90
N GLY A 320 9.88 -39.56 8.17
CA GLY A 320 9.21 -38.36 7.69
C GLY A 320 9.78 -37.78 6.42
N GLU A 321 8.94 -37.33 5.53
CA GLU A 321 9.31 -36.75 4.24
C GLU A 321 9.89 -35.34 4.34
N HIS A 322 9.73 -34.65 5.48
CA HIS A 322 10.25 -33.31 5.75
C HIS A 322 11.77 -33.29 6.06
N VAL A 323 12.37 -34.45 6.28
CA VAL A 323 13.82 -34.56 6.50
C VAL A 323 14.54 -34.16 5.23
N THR A 324 15.53 -33.27 5.34
CA THR A 324 16.37 -32.78 4.20
C THR A 324 17.84 -33.20 4.40
N LEU A 325 18.62 -33.09 3.33
CA LEU A 325 20.06 -33.36 3.33
C LEU A 325 20.87 -32.06 3.13
N GLU A 326 20.28 -30.91 3.41
CA GLU A 326 20.95 -29.60 3.23
C GLU A 326 21.89 -29.26 4.40
N SER A 327 21.54 -29.70 5.60
CA SER A 327 22.31 -29.42 6.82
C SER A 327 22.08 -30.45 7.93
N GLY A 328 22.92 -30.44 8.96
CA GLY A 328 22.77 -31.29 10.12
C GLY A 328 23.32 -32.71 9.90
N THR A 329 22.54 -33.71 10.31
CA THR A 329 22.92 -35.13 10.29
C THR A 329 21.95 -36.02 9.52
N GLY A 330 20.82 -35.47 9.08
CA GLY A 330 19.71 -36.28 8.54
C GLY A 330 18.91 -37.04 9.60
N CYS A 331 19.28 -36.93 10.88
CA CYS A 331 18.53 -37.41 12.04
C CYS A 331 17.95 -36.20 12.76
N VAL A 332 16.65 -35.94 12.55
CA VAL A 332 16.00 -34.73 13.06
C VAL A 332 15.50 -34.95 14.48
N HIS A 333 15.95 -34.09 15.40
CA HIS A 333 15.35 -33.97 16.74
C HIS A 333 13.85 -33.64 16.60
N THR A 334 13.00 -34.48 17.15
CA THR A 334 11.54 -34.35 16.99
C THR A 334 10.87 -34.10 18.34
N ALA A 335 10.22 -32.91 18.44
CA ALA A 335 9.49 -32.43 19.62
C ALA A 335 8.13 -31.85 19.17
N PRO A 336 7.05 -32.65 19.11
CA PRO A 336 5.76 -32.23 18.57
C PRO A 336 5.10 -31.06 19.31
N GLY A 337 5.55 -30.75 20.53
CA GLY A 337 5.16 -29.56 21.27
C GLY A 337 5.82 -28.26 20.81
N HIS A 338 6.89 -28.34 20.00
CA HIS A 338 7.76 -27.21 19.64
C HIS A 338 8.07 -27.09 18.14
N GLY A 339 7.49 -27.93 17.31
CA GLY A 339 7.67 -27.89 15.86
C GLY A 339 6.40 -28.28 15.12
N VAL A 340 6.04 -27.52 14.08
CA VAL A 340 4.84 -27.81 13.26
C VAL A 340 5.05 -29.10 12.45
N ASP A 341 6.22 -29.29 11.84
CA ASP A 341 6.55 -30.50 11.09
C ASP A 341 6.66 -31.72 12.00
N ASP A 342 7.24 -31.56 13.19
CA ASP A 342 7.30 -32.57 14.23
C ASP A 342 5.91 -32.98 14.67
N TYR A 343 5.03 -32.01 14.91
CA TYR A 343 3.62 -32.26 15.24
C TYR A 343 2.91 -33.06 14.12
N ASN A 344 3.08 -32.64 12.86
CA ASN A 344 2.41 -33.28 11.74
C ASN A 344 2.88 -34.72 11.51
N VAL A 345 4.19 -34.99 11.57
CA VAL A 345 4.70 -36.35 11.41
C VAL A 345 4.28 -37.27 12.55
N CYS A 346 4.26 -36.76 13.79
CA CYS A 346 3.82 -37.53 14.96
C CYS A 346 2.33 -37.88 14.93
N GLN A 347 1.49 -37.22 14.13
CA GLN A 347 0.09 -37.66 13.95
C GLN A 347 -0.02 -39.07 13.33
N ASN A 348 1.02 -39.55 12.64
CA ASN A 348 1.08 -40.92 12.11
C ASN A 348 1.51 -41.95 13.17
N TYR A 349 1.91 -41.52 14.36
CA TYR A 349 2.40 -42.34 15.48
C TYR A 349 1.62 -42.02 16.77
N PRO A 350 0.40 -42.56 16.91
CA PRO A 350 -0.49 -42.21 18.04
C PRO A 350 0.07 -42.47 19.44
N GLU A 351 1.11 -43.31 19.54
CA GLU A 351 1.83 -43.62 20.78
C GLU A 351 2.77 -42.48 21.24
N ILE A 352 3.10 -41.54 20.38
CA ILE A 352 3.99 -40.41 20.68
C ILE A 352 3.17 -39.29 21.35
N PRO A 353 3.45 -38.94 22.60
CA PRO A 353 2.75 -37.86 23.29
C PRO A 353 3.22 -36.47 22.82
N ILE A 354 2.31 -35.49 22.86
CA ILE A 354 2.67 -34.07 22.65
C ILE A 354 3.12 -33.51 24.00
N ILE A 355 4.42 -33.32 24.17
CA ILE A 355 5.02 -32.79 25.41
C ILE A 355 5.47 -31.35 25.16
N CYS A 356 5.12 -30.44 26.08
CA CYS A 356 5.47 -29.03 26.00
C CYS A 356 5.96 -28.52 27.36
N PRO A 357 7.22 -28.80 27.76
CA PRO A 357 7.76 -28.50 29.10
C PRO A 357 8.14 -27.00 29.22
N VAL A 358 7.34 -26.11 28.68
CA VAL A 358 7.54 -24.65 28.76
C VAL A 358 6.22 -23.96 29.08
N ASP A 359 6.22 -23.11 30.08
CA ASP A 359 5.05 -22.33 30.47
C ASP A 359 4.81 -21.09 29.54
N SER A 360 3.77 -20.31 29.87
CA SER A 360 3.40 -19.12 29.13
C SER A 360 4.45 -17.98 29.20
N ASN A 361 5.36 -18.02 30.15
CA ASN A 361 6.43 -17.03 30.33
C ASN A 361 7.75 -17.45 29.66
N GLY A 362 7.79 -18.60 29.00
CA GLY A 362 9.03 -19.16 28.43
C GLY A 362 9.95 -19.76 29.47
N VAL A 363 9.38 -20.25 30.62
CA VAL A 363 10.12 -20.90 31.70
C VAL A 363 9.86 -22.41 31.63
N LEU A 364 10.91 -23.20 31.74
CA LEU A 364 10.81 -24.64 31.74
C LEU A 364 10.03 -25.16 32.98
N THR A 365 9.08 -26.07 32.73
CA THR A 365 8.26 -26.70 33.78
C THR A 365 8.97 -27.90 34.42
N GLU A 366 8.35 -28.51 35.43
CA GLU A 366 8.87 -29.71 36.12
C GLU A 366 9.11 -30.89 35.13
N GLU A 367 8.40 -30.95 34.03
CA GLU A 367 8.60 -31.97 32.99
C GLU A 367 9.99 -31.89 32.30
N ALA A 368 10.70 -30.76 32.43
CA ALA A 368 12.08 -30.61 31.97
C ALA A 368 13.10 -31.18 32.95
N GLY A 369 12.66 -31.80 34.04
CA GLY A 369 13.50 -32.42 35.07
C GLY A 369 14.43 -31.41 35.73
N GLN A 370 15.73 -31.69 35.75
CA GLN A 370 16.74 -30.85 36.41
C GLN A 370 16.88 -29.42 35.85
N PHE A 371 16.27 -29.15 34.69
CA PHE A 371 16.29 -27.82 34.05
C PHE A 371 15.00 -27.01 34.33
N ALA A 372 14.09 -27.53 35.18
CA ALA A 372 12.89 -26.81 35.58
C ALA A 372 13.22 -25.45 36.23
N GLY A 373 12.38 -24.44 35.95
CA GLY A 373 12.53 -23.07 36.47
C GLY A 373 13.50 -22.18 35.69
N LEU A 374 14.21 -22.70 34.68
CA LEU A 374 15.06 -21.91 33.83
C LEU A 374 14.26 -21.28 32.71
N THR A 375 14.66 -20.07 32.31
CA THR A 375 14.21 -19.49 31.03
C THR A 375 14.81 -20.28 29.86
N THR A 376 14.19 -20.19 28.68
CA THR A 376 14.70 -20.85 27.47
C THR A 376 16.14 -20.43 27.13
N ASP A 377 16.53 -19.16 27.36
CA ASP A 377 17.87 -18.67 27.16
C ASP A 377 18.90 -19.25 28.14
N GLU A 378 18.52 -19.36 29.40
CA GLU A 378 19.36 -20.00 30.42
C GLU A 378 19.49 -21.51 30.18
N ALA A 379 18.40 -22.14 29.76
CA ALA A 379 18.35 -23.55 29.43
C ALA A 379 19.29 -23.94 28.28
N ASN A 380 19.35 -23.13 27.21
CA ASN A 380 20.27 -23.36 26.10
C ASN A 380 21.71 -23.58 26.57
N LYS A 381 22.18 -22.76 27.49
CA LYS A 381 23.57 -22.82 28.00
C LYS A 381 23.78 -24.00 28.96
N LYS A 382 22.83 -24.21 29.88
CA LYS A 382 22.96 -25.24 30.92
C LYS A 382 22.77 -26.64 30.34
N ILE A 383 21.87 -26.83 29.38
CA ILE A 383 21.70 -28.13 28.72
C ILE A 383 22.95 -28.48 27.90
N ALA A 384 23.51 -27.51 27.12
CA ALA A 384 24.71 -27.75 26.37
C ALA A 384 25.90 -28.17 27.28
N ALA A 385 26.13 -27.47 28.42
CA ALA A 385 27.16 -27.81 29.38
C ALA A 385 26.95 -29.19 29.99
N TYR A 386 25.70 -29.55 30.33
CA TYR A 386 25.39 -30.88 30.86
C TYR A 386 25.62 -32.00 29.84
N LEU A 387 25.27 -31.78 28.56
CA LEU A 387 25.53 -32.75 27.46
C LEU A 387 27.03 -32.97 27.24
N GLU A 388 27.84 -31.94 27.43
CA GLU A 388 29.31 -32.06 27.42
C GLU A 388 29.81 -32.89 28.58
N GLU A 389 29.35 -32.63 29.81
CA GLU A 389 29.73 -33.34 31.04
C GLU A 389 29.36 -34.84 31.01
N ASN A 390 28.16 -35.15 30.50
CA ASN A 390 27.71 -36.57 30.44
C ASN A 390 28.16 -37.29 29.15
N GLY A 391 28.92 -36.64 28.26
CA GLY A 391 29.51 -37.24 27.08
C GLY A 391 28.49 -37.41 25.91
N SER A 392 27.28 -36.89 26.01
CA SER A 392 26.28 -36.95 24.93
C SER A 392 26.43 -35.83 23.88
N LEU A 393 27.17 -34.76 24.19
CA LEU A 393 27.48 -33.71 23.21
C LEU A 393 28.46 -34.26 22.19
N PHE A 394 28.12 -34.20 20.90
CA PHE A 394 28.97 -34.62 19.80
C PHE A 394 29.76 -33.44 19.21
N ALA A 395 29.09 -32.33 18.93
CA ALA A 395 29.70 -31.07 18.52
C ALA A 395 28.85 -29.86 18.92
N LEU A 396 29.50 -28.70 19.05
CA LEU A 396 28.82 -27.43 19.35
C LEU A 396 29.50 -26.31 18.55
N LYS A 397 28.69 -25.50 17.87
CA LYS A 397 29.15 -24.35 17.10
C LYS A 397 28.23 -23.15 17.33
N LYS A 398 28.76 -21.94 17.39
CA LYS A 398 27.97 -20.71 17.36
C LYS A 398 27.67 -20.33 15.94
N ILE A 399 26.41 -20.07 15.65
CA ILE A 399 25.92 -19.60 14.36
C ILE A 399 25.00 -18.40 14.54
N VAL A 400 24.75 -17.69 13.46
CA VAL A 400 23.71 -16.64 13.37
C VAL A 400 22.74 -17.08 12.30
N HIS A 401 21.47 -17.08 12.60
CA HIS A 401 20.45 -17.45 11.64
C HIS A 401 19.25 -16.49 11.70
N GLN A 402 18.41 -16.52 10.66
CA GLN A 402 17.14 -15.78 10.66
C GLN A 402 16.14 -16.50 11.56
N TYR A 403 15.66 -15.82 12.61
CA TYR A 403 14.71 -16.39 13.58
C TYR A 403 13.47 -15.51 13.69
N PRO A 404 12.26 -16.07 13.87
CA PRO A 404 11.04 -15.29 14.03
C PRO A 404 10.99 -14.57 15.38
N HIS A 405 10.67 -13.28 15.32
CA HIS A 405 10.50 -12.39 16.46
C HIS A 405 9.11 -11.80 16.50
N CYS A 406 8.61 -11.51 17.69
CA CYS A 406 7.36 -10.79 17.84
C CYS A 406 7.44 -9.40 17.21
N TRP A 407 6.55 -9.09 16.30
CA TRP A 407 6.50 -7.81 15.59
C TRP A 407 6.44 -6.58 16.52
N ARG A 408 5.99 -6.75 17.76
CA ARG A 408 5.77 -5.66 18.74
C ARG A 408 6.88 -5.48 19.75
N CYS A 409 7.20 -6.52 20.51
CA CYS A 409 8.24 -6.43 21.52
C CYS A 409 9.63 -6.76 20.98
N LYS A 410 9.72 -7.31 19.75
CA LYS A 410 10.98 -7.71 19.08
C LYS A 410 11.72 -8.85 19.83
N THR A 411 11.07 -9.53 20.74
CA THR A 411 11.61 -10.70 21.43
C THR A 411 11.50 -11.93 20.53
N PRO A 412 12.49 -12.84 20.51
CA PRO A 412 12.37 -14.13 19.84
C PRO A 412 11.12 -14.87 20.31
N ILE A 413 10.41 -15.49 19.37
CA ILE A 413 9.21 -16.27 19.70
C ILE A 413 9.57 -17.70 20.07
N LEU A 414 8.63 -18.40 20.68
CA LEU A 414 8.70 -19.82 20.91
C LEU A 414 7.66 -20.52 20.03
N PHE A 415 7.98 -21.73 19.55
CA PHE A 415 6.92 -22.65 19.14
C PHE A 415 6.45 -23.40 20.36
N ARG A 416 5.17 -23.30 20.70
CA ARG A 416 4.61 -23.85 21.91
C ARG A 416 3.24 -24.47 21.64
N ALA A 417 3.10 -25.78 21.91
CA ALA A 417 1.79 -26.43 21.88
C ALA A 417 0.93 -25.90 23.02
N THR A 418 -0.24 -25.43 22.68
CA THR A 418 -1.23 -24.92 23.61
C THR A 418 -2.63 -25.07 23.04
N ASP A 419 -3.62 -25.25 23.89
CA ASP A 419 -5.02 -25.29 23.46
C ASP A 419 -5.43 -23.93 22.92
N GLN A 420 -5.78 -23.91 21.65
CA GLN A 420 -6.18 -22.71 20.94
C GLN A 420 -7.43 -22.97 20.09
N TRP A 421 -8.11 -21.89 19.70
CA TRP A 421 -9.14 -21.92 18.69
C TRP A 421 -8.51 -21.70 17.30
N PHE A 422 -8.86 -22.59 16.39
CA PHE A 422 -8.38 -22.57 15.02
C PHE A 422 -9.55 -22.48 14.04
N CYS A 423 -9.30 -21.80 12.93
CA CYS A 423 -10.09 -21.94 11.71
C CYS A 423 -9.37 -22.90 10.77
N SER A 424 -9.99 -24.02 10.40
CA SER A 424 -9.49 -24.95 9.40
C SER A 424 -9.64 -24.31 8.02
N VAL A 425 -8.51 -23.84 7.47
CA VAL A 425 -8.48 -23.26 6.12
C VAL A 425 -8.47 -24.39 5.06
N ASP A 426 -7.94 -25.56 5.41
CA ASP A 426 -7.88 -26.73 4.52
C ASP A 426 -9.28 -27.16 4.02
N ASP A 427 -10.32 -26.97 4.84
CA ASP A 427 -11.69 -27.41 4.52
C ASP A 427 -12.39 -26.59 3.41
N PHE A 428 -11.89 -25.38 3.11
CA PHE A 428 -12.43 -24.48 2.07
C PHE A 428 -11.33 -23.81 1.23
N LYS A 429 -10.13 -24.37 1.25
CA LYS A 429 -8.95 -23.82 0.55
C LYS A 429 -9.13 -23.74 -0.95
N ASP A 430 -9.71 -24.77 -1.56
CA ASP A 430 -9.92 -24.84 -3.00
C ASP A 430 -10.95 -23.78 -3.43
N GLU A 431 -12.02 -23.58 -2.67
CA GLU A 431 -12.99 -22.52 -2.90
C GLU A 431 -12.35 -21.13 -2.77
N ALA A 432 -11.40 -20.98 -1.85
CA ALA A 432 -10.67 -19.73 -1.70
C ALA A 432 -9.75 -19.46 -2.92
N VAL A 433 -9.09 -20.48 -3.45
CA VAL A 433 -8.28 -20.39 -4.68
C VAL A 433 -9.17 -20.09 -5.89
N ASP A 434 -10.33 -20.71 -5.99
CA ASP A 434 -11.30 -20.41 -7.04
C ASP A 434 -11.80 -18.96 -6.96
N ALA A 435 -12.09 -18.49 -5.78
CA ALA A 435 -12.46 -17.08 -5.56
C ALA A 435 -11.34 -16.10 -5.98
N ILE A 436 -10.06 -16.41 -5.67
CA ILE A 436 -8.89 -15.62 -6.11
C ILE A 436 -8.86 -15.51 -7.65
N ASN A 437 -9.23 -16.58 -8.36
CA ASN A 437 -9.24 -16.61 -9.83
C ASN A 437 -10.27 -15.66 -10.45
N THR A 438 -11.30 -15.25 -9.72
CA THR A 438 -12.33 -14.30 -10.17
C THR A 438 -11.94 -12.85 -10.03
N VAL A 439 -10.87 -12.56 -9.29
CA VAL A 439 -10.44 -11.20 -8.91
C VAL A 439 -9.43 -10.64 -9.90
N LYS A 440 -9.56 -9.36 -10.24
CA LYS A 440 -8.55 -8.61 -11.00
C LYS A 440 -7.44 -8.13 -10.06
N TRP A 441 -6.24 -8.67 -10.20
CA TRP A 441 -5.08 -8.30 -9.41
C TRP A 441 -4.21 -7.26 -10.13
N ILE A 442 -3.88 -6.18 -9.45
CA ILE A 442 -3.08 -5.06 -9.97
C ILE A 442 -1.97 -4.74 -8.95
N PRO A 443 -0.71 -5.02 -9.24
CA PRO A 443 -0.17 -5.73 -10.40
C PRO A 443 -0.58 -7.22 -10.48
N ALA A 444 -0.47 -7.81 -11.67
CA ALA A 444 -0.92 -9.18 -11.92
C ALA A 444 -0.21 -10.25 -11.05
N TRP A 445 1.05 -10.05 -10.65
CA TRP A 445 1.79 -10.96 -9.76
C TRP A 445 1.12 -11.16 -8.40
N GLY A 446 0.25 -10.24 -7.98
CA GLY A 446 -0.52 -10.36 -6.74
C GLY A 446 -1.35 -11.62 -6.66
N LYS A 447 -1.85 -12.10 -7.81
CA LYS A 447 -2.59 -13.36 -7.90
C LYS A 447 -1.75 -14.57 -7.45
N ASP A 448 -0.55 -14.69 -7.99
CA ASP A 448 0.31 -15.82 -7.66
C ASP A 448 0.75 -15.77 -6.19
N ARG A 449 1.03 -14.56 -5.69
CA ARG A 449 1.42 -14.34 -4.30
C ARG A 449 0.33 -14.77 -3.31
N ILE A 450 -0.91 -14.31 -3.48
CA ILE A 450 -2.02 -14.68 -2.58
C ILE A 450 -2.37 -16.16 -2.71
N THR A 451 -2.32 -16.71 -3.92
CA THR A 451 -2.58 -18.13 -4.17
C THR A 451 -1.59 -19.03 -3.44
N SER A 452 -0.27 -18.73 -3.52
CA SER A 452 0.75 -19.48 -2.78
C SER A 452 0.51 -19.38 -1.27
N MET A 453 0.26 -18.18 -0.76
CA MET A 453 0.02 -17.97 0.67
C MET A 453 -1.22 -18.73 1.18
N VAL A 454 -2.30 -18.79 0.41
CA VAL A 454 -3.51 -19.54 0.79
C VAL A 454 -3.28 -21.04 0.68
N ARG A 455 -2.58 -21.51 -0.35
CA ARG A 455 -2.30 -22.94 -0.53
C ARG A 455 -1.39 -23.52 0.56
N GLU A 456 -0.41 -22.73 1.02
CA GLU A 456 0.53 -23.14 2.07
C GLU A 456 -0.10 -23.02 3.47
N ARG A 457 -1.15 -22.21 3.62
CA ARG A 457 -1.80 -22.01 4.92
C ARG A 457 -2.61 -23.24 5.30
N LYS A 458 -2.37 -23.75 6.51
CA LYS A 458 -3.13 -24.88 7.07
C LYS A 458 -4.27 -24.41 7.96
N ASP A 459 -3.94 -23.86 9.09
CA ASP A 459 -4.89 -23.40 10.09
C ASP A 459 -4.62 -21.95 10.46
N TRP A 460 -5.66 -21.23 10.74
CA TRP A 460 -5.56 -19.89 11.30
C TRP A 460 -5.86 -19.94 12.80
N CYS A 461 -4.85 -19.74 13.65
CA CYS A 461 -5.03 -19.57 15.09
C CYS A 461 -5.75 -18.25 15.35
N ILE A 462 -7.02 -18.33 15.75
CA ILE A 462 -7.88 -17.15 15.95
C ILE A 462 -7.96 -16.69 17.40
N SER A 463 -7.49 -17.46 18.37
CA SER A 463 -7.52 -17.08 19.78
C SER A 463 -6.29 -16.30 20.22
N ARG A 464 -6.49 -15.30 21.08
CA ARG A 464 -5.45 -14.50 21.71
C ARG A 464 -5.70 -14.38 23.20
N GLN A 465 -4.66 -14.57 24.00
CA GLN A 465 -4.69 -14.52 25.47
C GLN A 465 -4.55 -13.07 25.97
N ARG A 466 -5.34 -12.18 25.37
CA ARG A 466 -5.38 -10.75 25.69
C ARG A 466 -6.76 -10.34 26.15
N LYS A 467 -6.95 -9.07 26.54
CA LYS A 467 -8.22 -8.57 27.08
C LYS A 467 -8.84 -7.44 26.23
N TRP A 468 -8.05 -6.82 25.36
CA TRP A 468 -8.51 -5.78 24.47
C TRP A 468 -8.76 -6.33 23.07
N GLY A 469 -9.98 -6.75 22.82
CA GLY A 469 -10.49 -7.35 21.59
C GLY A 469 -11.89 -7.90 21.78
N VAL A 470 -12.45 -8.48 20.73
CA VAL A 470 -13.77 -9.11 20.75
C VAL A 470 -13.64 -10.52 21.33
N PRO A 471 -14.32 -10.83 22.43
CA PRO A 471 -14.28 -12.17 23.03
C PRO A 471 -14.80 -13.25 22.07
N ILE A 472 -14.22 -14.44 22.16
CA ILE A 472 -14.71 -15.61 21.44
C ILE A 472 -16.04 -16.06 22.09
N PRO A 473 -17.15 -16.14 21.30
CA PRO A 473 -18.51 -16.31 21.83
C PRO A 473 -18.84 -17.77 22.20
N ILE A 474 -17.94 -18.45 22.90
CA ILE A 474 -18.07 -19.87 23.24
C ILE A 474 -18.19 -20.04 24.75
N PHE A 475 -18.97 -21.03 25.16
CA PHE A 475 -19.18 -21.41 26.55
C PHE A 475 -18.69 -22.85 26.79
N PHE A 476 -18.26 -23.14 27.98
CA PHE A 476 -17.82 -24.49 28.41
C PHE A 476 -18.74 -25.04 29.49
N CYS A 477 -19.18 -26.26 29.30
CA CYS A 477 -19.92 -26.95 30.32
C CYS A 477 -19.10 -27.12 31.60
N LYS A 478 -19.63 -26.72 32.77
CA LYS A 478 -18.89 -26.82 34.04
C LYS A 478 -18.63 -28.25 34.46
N ASP A 479 -19.50 -29.19 34.11
CA ASP A 479 -19.39 -30.59 34.58
C ASP A 479 -18.42 -31.40 33.71
N CYS A 480 -18.47 -31.25 32.39
CA CYS A 480 -17.68 -32.12 31.50
C CYS A 480 -16.66 -31.36 30.63
N GLY A 481 -16.58 -30.03 30.75
CA GLY A 481 -15.63 -29.22 30.00
C GLY A 481 -15.93 -29.09 28.50
N GLU A 482 -17.02 -29.67 28.00
CA GLU A 482 -17.38 -29.64 26.59
C GLU A 482 -17.68 -28.23 26.09
N ALA A 483 -17.14 -27.84 24.96
CA ALA A 483 -17.41 -26.55 24.34
C ALA A 483 -18.80 -26.53 23.71
N LEU A 484 -19.59 -25.52 24.01
CA LEU A 484 -20.92 -25.30 23.45
C LEU A 484 -20.77 -24.52 22.12
N ILE A 485 -20.60 -25.24 21.01
CA ILE A 485 -20.66 -24.69 19.66
C ILE A 485 -22.13 -24.80 19.21
N ASP A 486 -22.88 -23.74 19.51
CA ASP A 486 -24.32 -23.67 19.25
C ASP A 486 -24.69 -22.34 18.64
N LYS A 487 -25.44 -22.38 17.54
CA LYS A 487 -25.77 -21.18 16.76
C LYS A 487 -26.57 -20.16 17.57
N ASP A 488 -27.58 -20.63 18.29
CA ASP A 488 -28.49 -19.74 19.02
C ASP A 488 -27.76 -19.10 20.20
N ALA A 489 -26.88 -19.86 20.87
CA ALA A 489 -26.02 -19.30 21.92
C ALA A 489 -25.09 -18.20 21.41
N MET A 490 -24.44 -18.40 20.24
CA MET A 490 -23.58 -17.38 19.63
C MET A 490 -24.35 -16.17 19.12
N LEU A 491 -25.54 -16.38 18.54
CA LEU A 491 -26.40 -15.27 18.11
C LEU A 491 -26.92 -14.45 19.30
N ALA A 492 -27.20 -15.06 20.46
CA ALA A 492 -27.51 -14.33 21.67
C ALA A 492 -26.37 -13.41 22.12
N VAL A 493 -25.11 -13.84 21.95
CA VAL A 493 -23.94 -12.98 22.16
C VAL A 493 -23.89 -11.83 21.15
N ALA A 494 -24.18 -12.11 19.88
CA ALA A 494 -24.22 -11.07 18.85
C ALA A 494 -25.28 -10.00 19.18
N ASP A 495 -26.46 -10.42 19.59
CA ASP A 495 -27.56 -9.50 19.95
C ASP A 495 -27.25 -8.68 21.20
N LEU A 496 -26.54 -9.28 22.17
CA LEU A 496 -26.04 -8.57 23.35
C LEU A 496 -24.98 -7.52 22.94
N PHE A 497 -24.02 -7.90 22.12
CA PHE A 497 -22.98 -6.97 21.66
C PHE A 497 -23.55 -5.83 20.81
N GLY A 498 -24.57 -6.10 19.99
CA GLY A 498 -25.26 -5.05 19.23
C GLY A 498 -25.96 -4.00 20.12
N LYS A 499 -26.31 -4.35 21.35
CA LYS A 499 -26.95 -3.45 22.33
C LYS A 499 -25.93 -2.74 23.24
N GLU A 500 -24.96 -3.47 23.77
CA GLU A 500 -24.11 -3.03 24.87
C GLU A 500 -22.59 -3.04 24.54
N GLY A 501 -22.21 -3.52 23.33
CA GLY A 501 -20.83 -3.73 22.95
C GLY A 501 -20.19 -4.94 23.62
N SER A 502 -18.98 -5.30 23.21
CA SER A 502 -18.25 -6.49 23.69
C SER A 502 -17.86 -6.41 25.18
N ASN A 503 -17.93 -5.24 25.83
CA ASN A 503 -17.76 -5.10 27.26
C ASN A 503 -18.83 -5.90 28.06
N ALA A 504 -20.01 -6.11 27.49
CA ALA A 504 -21.09 -6.91 28.05
C ALA A 504 -20.68 -8.34 28.38
N TRP A 505 -19.72 -8.92 27.61
CA TRP A 505 -19.15 -10.23 27.90
C TRP A 505 -18.59 -10.34 29.33
N TYR A 506 -18.00 -9.28 29.85
CA TYR A 506 -17.40 -9.25 31.16
C TYR A 506 -18.38 -8.81 32.28
N ASN A 507 -19.46 -8.14 31.89
CA ASN A 507 -20.47 -7.61 32.83
C ASN A 507 -21.59 -8.60 33.15
N HIS A 508 -21.92 -9.52 32.24
CA HIS A 508 -22.97 -10.52 32.41
C HIS A 508 -22.41 -11.91 32.69
N THR A 509 -23.16 -12.74 33.39
CA THR A 509 -22.87 -14.16 33.57
C THR A 509 -23.25 -14.99 32.34
N ALA A 510 -22.74 -16.23 32.24
CA ALA A 510 -23.14 -17.12 31.14
C ALA A 510 -24.64 -17.39 31.13
N ALA A 511 -25.26 -17.52 32.31
CA ALA A 511 -26.71 -17.76 32.42
C ALA A 511 -27.56 -16.59 31.97
N GLU A 512 -27.10 -15.36 32.12
CA GLU A 512 -27.79 -14.14 31.62
C GLU A 512 -27.68 -13.95 30.12
N ILE A 513 -26.63 -14.54 29.47
CA ILE A 513 -26.42 -14.42 28.03
C ILE A 513 -27.08 -15.55 27.26
N LEU A 514 -26.99 -16.77 27.77
CA LEU A 514 -27.48 -17.96 27.08
C LEU A 514 -29.01 -17.98 26.99
N PRO A 515 -29.59 -18.46 25.88
CA PRO A 515 -31.02 -18.67 25.77
C PRO A 515 -31.56 -19.60 26.88
N ASP A 516 -32.79 -19.31 27.32
CA ASP A 516 -33.47 -20.11 28.31
C ASP A 516 -33.52 -21.60 27.91
N GLY A 517 -33.18 -22.48 28.85
CA GLY A 517 -33.22 -23.93 28.62
C GLY A 517 -31.98 -24.51 27.91
N THR A 518 -30.94 -23.70 27.69
CA THR A 518 -29.67 -24.18 27.12
C THR A 518 -29.07 -25.30 27.97
N LYS A 519 -28.68 -26.42 27.34
CA LYS A 519 -28.09 -27.59 27.99
C LYS A 519 -26.89 -28.14 27.26
N CYS A 520 -25.92 -28.64 27.99
CA CYS A 520 -24.81 -29.35 27.38
C CYS A 520 -25.30 -30.62 26.64
N LYS A 521 -24.96 -30.73 25.36
CA LYS A 521 -25.34 -31.87 24.50
C LYS A 521 -24.77 -33.21 24.97
N LYS A 522 -23.65 -33.17 25.69
CA LYS A 522 -22.92 -34.37 26.16
C LYS A 522 -23.41 -34.90 27.54
N CYS A 523 -23.63 -34.03 28.51
CA CYS A 523 -23.97 -34.44 29.87
C CYS A 523 -25.29 -33.86 30.42
N GLY A 524 -25.94 -32.94 29.66
CA GLY A 524 -27.21 -32.34 30.08
C GLY A 524 -27.10 -31.20 31.12
N CYS A 525 -25.90 -30.87 31.57
CA CYS A 525 -25.66 -29.76 32.52
C CYS A 525 -26.16 -28.43 31.94
N THR A 526 -26.62 -27.53 32.81
CA THR A 526 -27.14 -26.21 32.48
C THR A 526 -26.21 -25.08 32.93
N GLU A 527 -25.11 -25.40 33.59
CA GLU A 527 -24.13 -24.41 34.03
C GLU A 527 -22.93 -24.37 33.10
N PHE A 528 -22.56 -23.13 32.75
CA PHE A 528 -21.48 -22.88 31.77
C PHE A 528 -20.54 -21.81 32.27
N ASP A 529 -19.26 -21.97 31.92
CA ASP A 529 -18.24 -20.93 31.99
C ASP A 529 -18.04 -20.30 30.60
N LYS A 530 -17.62 -19.04 30.58
CA LYS A 530 -17.33 -18.31 29.35
C LYS A 530 -15.88 -18.48 28.89
N GLU A 531 -15.64 -18.52 27.60
CA GLU A 531 -14.28 -18.44 27.06
C GLU A 531 -13.59 -17.15 27.55
N LYS A 532 -12.28 -17.21 27.74
CA LYS A 532 -11.46 -16.12 28.31
C LYS A 532 -10.63 -15.41 27.23
N ASP A 533 -10.44 -16.06 26.09
CA ASP A 533 -9.66 -15.58 24.98
C ASP A 533 -10.49 -14.65 24.10
N ILE A 534 -9.79 -13.75 23.42
CA ILE A 534 -10.36 -12.85 22.41
C ILE A 534 -10.01 -13.34 21.00
N MET A 535 -10.73 -12.86 20.02
CA MET A 535 -10.41 -13.10 18.61
C MET A 535 -9.13 -12.36 18.18
N ASP A 536 -8.46 -12.91 17.20
CA ASP A 536 -7.40 -12.24 16.44
C ASP A 536 -7.95 -10.96 15.79
N VAL A 537 -7.22 -9.85 15.91
CA VAL A 537 -7.61 -8.56 15.30
C VAL A 537 -7.79 -8.65 13.78
N TRP A 538 -7.11 -9.59 13.11
CA TRP A 538 -7.32 -9.84 11.68
C TRP A 538 -8.69 -10.45 11.38
N PHE A 539 -9.35 -11.03 12.36
CA PHE A 539 -10.74 -11.47 12.24
C PHE A 539 -11.70 -10.27 12.28
N ASP A 540 -11.38 -9.26 13.11
CA ASP A 540 -12.16 -8.02 13.19
C ASP A 540 -12.17 -7.33 11.81
N SER A 541 -11.01 -6.90 11.32
CA SER A 541 -10.91 -6.25 10.00
C SER A 541 -11.30 -7.17 8.84
N GLY A 542 -11.04 -8.47 8.96
CA GLY A 542 -11.47 -9.49 8.00
C GLY A 542 -12.98 -9.60 7.84
N SER A 543 -13.76 -9.27 8.88
CA SER A 543 -15.23 -9.31 8.85
C SER A 543 -15.86 -8.03 8.27
N SER A 544 -15.05 -7.03 7.86
CA SER A 544 -15.56 -5.72 7.40
C SER A 544 -16.47 -5.81 6.16
N HIS A 545 -16.30 -6.82 5.32
CA HIS A 545 -17.21 -7.06 4.19
C HIS A 545 -18.65 -7.31 4.65
N ALA A 546 -18.84 -8.05 5.74
CA ALA A 546 -20.16 -8.33 6.32
C ALA A 546 -20.64 -7.16 7.21
N ALA A 547 -19.76 -6.62 8.05
CA ALA A 547 -20.11 -5.60 9.03
C ALA A 547 -20.26 -4.18 8.45
N VAL A 548 -19.73 -3.94 7.23
CA VAL A 548 -19.78 -2.62 6.59
C VAL A 548 -20.47 -2.67 5.23
N LEU A 549 -19.97 -3.47 4.29
CA LEU A 549 -20.49 -3.46 2.92
C LEU A 549 -21.93 -3.98 2.84
N GLU A 550 -22.27 -4.97 3.65
CA GLU A 550 -23.63 -5.58 3.67
C GLU A 550 -24.61 -4.85 4.61
N GLN A 551 -24.13 -3.98 5.50
CA GLN A 551 -24.97 -3.29 6.50
C GLN A 551 -25.34 -1.86 6.13
N ARG A 552 -24.64 -1.25 5.17
CA ARG A 552 -24.88 0.14 4.78
C ARG A 552 -25.66 0.22 3.48
N ASP A 553 -26.77 0.93 3.46
CA ASP A 553 -27.66 1.09 2.29
C ASP A 553 -26.98 1.76 1.08
N ASN A 554 -25.90 2.51 1.31
CA ASN A 554 -25.13 3.21 0.28
C ASN A 554 -23.92 2.44 -0.23
N LEU A 555 -23.73 1.18 0.20
CA LEU A 555 -22.62 0.32 -0.22
C LEU A 555 -23.16 -1.00 -0.81
N GLU A 556 -22.28 -1.72 -1.49
CA GLU A 556 -22.55 -3.05 -2.06
C GLU A 556 -21.42 -4.03 -1.78
N SER A 557 -21.75 -5.32 -1.68
CA SER A 557 -20.80 -6.43 -1.56
C SER A 557 -20.94 -7.39 -2.77
N PRO A 558 -19.82 -7.80 -3.42
CA PRO A 558 -18.42 -7.44 -3.16
C PRO A 558 -18.10 -6.01 -3.57
N ALA A 559 -17.09 -5.40 -2.90
CA ALA A 559 -16.55 -4.12 -3.29
C ALA A 559 -15.93 -4.17 -4.70
N ASP A 560 -15.95 -3.04 -5.42
CA ASP A 560 -15.28 -2.96 -6.73
C ASP A 560 -13.75 -2.98 -6.58
N LEU A 561 -13.24 -2.36 -5.50
CA LEU A 561 -11.81 -2.25 -5.29
C LEU A 561 -11.41 -2.29 -3.81
N TYR A 562 -10.37 -3.09 -3.49
CA TYR A 562 -9.54 -2.96 -2.30
C TYR A 562 -8.19 -2.39 -2.71
N LEU A 563 -7.67 -1.42 -1.94
CA LEU A 563 -6.37 -0.80 -2.19
C LEU A 563 -5.57 -0.71 -0.90
N GLU A 564 -4.45 -1.44 -0.80
CA GLU A 564 -3.53 -1.38 0.35
C GLU A 564 -2.07 -1.63 -0.08
N GLY A 565 -1.16 -1.61 0.90
CA GLY A 565 0.23 -1.99 0.73
C GLY A 565 0.42 -3.47 0.42
N ASN A 566 1.56 -3.81 -0.15
CA ASN A 566 1.91 -5.18 -0.55
C ASN A 566 2.13 -6.14 0.65
N ASP A 567 2.22 -5.63 1.87
CA ASP A 567 2.23 -6.40 3.11
C ASP A 567 0.86 -6.99 3.44
N GLN A 568 -0.23 -6.41 2.91
CA GLN A 568 -1.61 -6.84 3.20
C GLN A 568 -2.02 -8.15 2.52
N TYR A 569 -1.17 -8.74 1.68
CA TYR A 569 -1.37 -10.12 1.22
C TYR A 569 -1.34 -11.14 2.36
N ARG A 570 -0.60 -10.87 3.44
CA ARG A 570 -0.62 -11.64 4.70
C ARG A 570 -1.52 -11.04 5.78
N GLY A 571 -2.19 -9.94 5.50
CA GLY A 571 -3.08 -9.25 6.42
C GLY A 571 -4.51 -9.23 5.91
N TRP A 572 -5.03 -8.02 5.71
CA TRP A 572 -6.43 -7.75 5.41
C TRP A 572 -6.94 -8.39 4.11
N PHE A 573 -6.15 -8.43 3.04
CA PHE A 573 -6.58 -9.09 1.81
C PHE A 573 -6.88 -10.57 2.03
N GLN A 574 -6.05 -11.25 2.81
CA GLN A 574 -6.22 -12.66 3.08
C GLN A 574 -7.31 -12.93 4.12
N SER A 575 -7.34 -12.19 5.24
CA SER A 575 -8.35 -12.40 6.29
C SER A 575 -9.76 -12.11 5.78
N SER A 576 -9.92 -11.02 5.00
CA SER A 576 -11.20 -10.67 4.37
C SER A 576 -11.64 -11.70 3.33
N LEU A 577 -10.69 -12.25 2.54
CA LEU A 577 -10.96 -13.32 1.59
C LEU A 577 -11.45 -14.58 2.31
N LEU A 578 -10.71 -15.02 3.33
CA LEU A 578 -11.02 -16.28 4.03
C LEU A 578 -12.37 -16.22 4.75
N THR A 579 -12.67 -15.13 5.46
CA THR A 579 -13.98 -14.97 6.13
C THR A 579 -15.12 -14.87 5.13
N SER A 580 -14.92 -14.19 3.99
CA SER A 580 -15.93 -14.06 2.95
C SER A 580 -16.16 -15.39 2.22
N VAL A 581 -15.12 -16.12 1.85
CA VAL A 581 -15.27 -17.43 1.21
C VAL A 581 -15.94 -18.43 2.16
N ALA A 582 -15.50 -18.51 3.40
CA ALA A 582 -16.07 -19.39 4.41
C ALA A 582 -17.57 -19.14 4.65
N THR A 583 -18.02 -17.87 4.55
CA THR A 583 -19.41 -17.50 4.85
C THR A 583 -20.25 -17.25 3.60
N ARG A 584 -19.71 -16.63 2.56
CA ARG A 584 -20.42 -16.19 1.35
C ARG A 584 -20.06 -17.00 0.09
N GLY A 585 -19.02 -17.85 0.12
CA GLY A 585 -18.54 -18.64 -1.03
C GLY A 585 -17.94 -17.80 -2.17
N ARG A 586 -17.51 -16.57 -1.88
CA ARG A 586 -16.94 -15.64 -2.89
C ARG A 586 -15.93 -14.69 -2.28
N ALA A 587 -15.09 -14.08 -3.15
CA ALA A 587 -14.22 -12.98 -2.72
C ALA A 587 -15.04 -11.74 -2.32
N PRO A 588 -14.59 -10.95 -1.34
CA PRO A 588 -15.26 -9.73 -0.89
C PRO A 588 -14.98 -8.53 -1.79
N TYR A 589 -14.16 -8.70 -2.81
CA TYR A 589 -13.69 -7.68 -3.75
C TYR A 589 -13.64 -8.21 -5.18
N LYS A 590 -13.89 -7.31 -6.16
CA LYS A 590 -13.77 -7.60 -7.59
C LYS A 590 -12.35 -7.34 -8.10
N ALA A 591 -11.66 -6.36 -7.52
CA ALA A 591 -10.28 -6.04 -7.84
C ALA A 591 -9.47 -5.71 -6.60
N VAL A 592 -8.15 -5.98 -6.66
CA VAL A 592 -7.16 -5.60 -5.64
C VAL A 592 -6.06 -4.79 -6.32
N LEU A 593 -5.82 -3.59 -5.83
CA LEU A 593 -4.75 -2.72 -6.24
C LEU A 593 -3.72 -2.61 -5.11
N THR A 594 -2.45 -2.78 -5.43
CA THR A 594 -1.39 -2.85 -4.41
C THR A 594 -0.35 -1.76 -4.62
N HIS A 595 0.05 -1.11 -3.53
CA HIS A 595 1.18 -0.19 -3.53
C HIS A 595 2.39 -0.77 -2.79
N GLY A 596 3.59 -0.28 -3.15
CA GLY A 596 4.85 -0.60 -2.47
C GLY A 596 5.02 0.15 -1.15
N MET A 597 6.21 -0.01 -0.56
CA MET A 597 6.62 0.65 0.68
C MET A 597 7.31 1.98 0.39
N ILE A 598 7.38 2.84 1.41
CA ILE A 598 8.13 4.10 1.30
C ILE A 598 9.51 3.94 1.91
N LEU A 599 10.51 4.30 1.12
CA LEU A 599 11.93 4.20 1.43
C LEU A 599 12.58 5.60 1.44
N ASP A 600 13.71 5.70 2.14
CA ASP A 600 14.57 6.89 2.07
C ASP A 600 15.46 6.87 0.80
N ASP A 601 16.32 7.89 0.65
CA ASP A 601 17.25 8.00 -0.49
C ASP A 601 18.25 6.84 -0.59
N GLU A 602 18.49 6.11 0.49
CA GLU A 602 19.41 4.97 0.55
C GLU A 602 18.64 3.63 0.46
N SER A 603 17.39 3.66 0.02
CA SER A 603 16.51 2.49 -0.12
C SER A 603 16.26 1.75 1.20
N ARG A 604 16.30 2.46 2.33
CA ARG A 604 16.02 1.90 3.66
C ARG A 604 14.60 2.24 4.08
N LYS A 605 13.96 1.31 4.77
CA LYS A 605 12.66 1.55 5.40
C LYS A 605 12.76 2.69 6.41
N MET A 606 11.84 3.65 6.35
CA MET A 606 11.83 4.78 7.27
C MET A 606 11.44 4.33 8.68
N SER A 607 12.22 4.76 9.67
CA SER A 607 11.92 4.49 11.08
C SER A 607 12.33 5.64 11.99
N LYS A 608 11.64 5.79 13.12
CA LYS A 608 12.00 6.79 14.13
C LYS A 608 13.37 6.50 14.78
N SER A 609 13.75 5.23 14.87
CA SER A 609 15.04 4.79 15.44
C SER A 609 16.23 5.13 14.56
N LEU A 610 16.06 5.15 13.25
CA LEU A 610 17.10 5.54 12.28
C LEU A 610 17.18 7.05 12.08
N GLY A 611 16.20 7.81 12.57
CA GLY A 611 16.15 9.26 12.40
C GLY A 611 15.94 9.73 10.94
N ASN A 612 15.59 8.81 10.02
CA ASN A 612 15.34 9.08 8.61
C ASN A 612 13.86 9.34 8.30
N GLY A 613 13.00 9.41 9.34
CA GLY A 613 11.56 9.59 9.18
C GLY A 613 11.19 11.03 8.78
N ILE A 614 10.46 11.15 7.68
CA ILE A 614 9.75 12.38 7.27
C ILE A 614 8.28 12.19 7.68
N SER A 615 7.68 13.17 8.39
CA SER A 615 6.25 13.10 8.70
C SER A 615 5.41 13.81 7.63
N PRO A 616 4.18 13.34 7.35
CA PRO A 616 3.28 14.06 6.45
C PRO A 616 3.02 15.50 6.93
N GLN A 617 2.94 15.70 8.24
CA GLN A 617 2.69 17.00 8.85
C GLN A 617 3.82 18.00 8.57
N ASP A 618 5.08 17.54 8.59
CA ASP A 618 6.24 18.39 8.27
C ASP A 618 6.23 18.79 6.78
N VAL A 619 5.89 17.85 5.88
CA VAL A 619 5.77 18.13 4.45
C VAL A 619 4.65 19.14 4.21
N ILE A 620 3.48 18.94 4.80
CA ILE A 620 2.32 19.84 4.64
C ILE A 620 2.63 21.23 5.20
N LYS A 621 3.29 21.32 6.34
CA LYS A 621 3.70 22.60 6.95
C LYS A 621 4.65 23.40 6.08
N GLN A 622 5.52 22.71 5.35
CA GLN A 622 6.53 23.35 4.50
C GLN A 622 6.02 23.63 3.09
N TYR A 623 5.35 22.68 2.47
CA TYR A 623 5.01 22.71 1.04
C TYR A 623 3.50 22.75 0.76
N GLY A 624 2.66 22.30 1.69
CA GLY A 624 1.23 22.09 1.51
C GLY A 624 0.87 20.64 1.16
N ALA A 625 -0.41 20.32 1.28
CA ALA A 625 -0.94 18.99 0.99
C ALA A 625 -0.91 18.68 -0.51
N ASP A 626 -1.23 19.65 -1.38
CA ASP A 626 -1.21 19.44 -2.82
C ASP A 626 0.17 19.06 -3.37
N VAL A 627 1.25 19.57 -2.77
CA VAL A 627 2.62 19.13 -3.14
C VAL A 627 2.88 17.70 -2.71
N LEU A 628 2.40 17.28 -1.53
CA LEU A 628 2.49 15.88 -1.09
C LEU A 628 1.63 14.97 -1.99
N ARG A 629 0.44 15.40 -2.35
CA ARG A 629 -0.43 14.69 -3.31
C ARG A 629 0.25 14.55 -4.68
N LEU A 630 0.89 15.63 -5.15
CA LEU A 630 1.60 15.60 -6.43
C LEU A 630 2.82 14.68 -6.39
N TRP A 631 3.52 14.57 -5.25
CA TRP A 631 4.57 13.58 -5.07
C TRP A 631 4.01 12.16 -5.21
N VAL A 632 2.90 11.85 -4.54
CA VAL A 632 2.22 10.54 -4.70
C VAL A 632 1.86 10.28 -6.17
N ALA A 633 1.30 11.27 -6.85
CA ALA A 633 0.94 11.15 -8.25
C ALA A 633 2.15 11.01 -9.19
N SER A 634 3.33 11.51 -8.81
CA SER A 634 4.52 11.51 -9.68
C SER A 634 5.28 10.18 -9.70
N THR A 635 4.94 9.25 -8.81
CA THR A 635 5.67 8.00 -8.60
C THR A 635 4.91 6.80 -9.16
N ASP A 636 5.64 5.80 -9.64
CA ASP A 636 5.07 4.47 -9.88
C ASP A 636 4.93 3.75 -8.55
N TYR A 637 3.78 3.97 -7.92
CA TYR A 637 3.49 3.47 -6.58
C TYR A 637 3.29 1.95 -6.49
N GLN A 638 3.19 1.24 -7.63
CA GLN A 638 3.08 -0.22 -7.65
C GLN A 638 4.38 -0.91 -7.21
N THR A 639 5.48 -0.16 -7.20
CA THR A 639 6.78 -0.54 -6.63
C THR A 639 7.08 0.28 -5.38
N ASP A 640 8.20 0.00 -4.72
CA ASP A 640 8.65 0.79 -3.57
C ASP A 640 8.98 2.23 -3.99
N VAL A 641 8.57 3.19 -3.18
CA VAL A 641 8.58 4.62 -3.50
C VAL A 641 9.59 5.36 -2.64
N HIS A 642 10.41 6.20 -3.26
CA HIS A 642 11.39 7.02 -2.57
C HIS A 642 10.87 8.43 -2.27
N ILE A 643 11.24 8.96 -1.12
CA ILE A 643 10.97 10.35 -0.74
C ILE A 643 12.19 10.98 -0.08
N SER A 644 12.48 12.22 -0.49
CA SER A 644 13.52 13.04 0.12
C SER A 644 13.17 14.53 0.02
N LYS A 645 13.93 15.37 0.70
CA LYS A 645 13.75 16.81 0.63
C LYS A 645 14.02 17.35 -0.79
N ASP A 646 14.95 16.76 -1.52
CA ASP A 646 15.27 17.18 -2.88
C ASP A 646 14.18 16.78 -3.87
N ILE A 647 13.62 15.57 -3.74
CA ILE A 647 12.44 15.14 -4.50
C ILE A 647 11.27 16.10 -4.26
N LEU A 648 10.94 16.40 -3.00
CA LEU A 648 9.85 17.31 -2.66
C LEU A 648 10.08 18.72 -3.22
N LYS A 649 11.32 19.19 -3.25
CA LYS A 649 11.66 20.47 -3.87
C LYS A 649 11.40 20.45 -5.38
N GLN A 650 11.82 19.40 -6.10
CA GLN A 650 11.56 19.24 -7.53
C GLN A 650 10.05 19.18 -7.83
N ILE A 651 9.30 18.46 -7.03
CA ILE A 651 7.83 18.38 -7.16
C ILE A 651 7.19 19.76 -6.93
N SER A 652 7.67 20.52 -5.96
CA SER A 652 7.21 21.89 -5.72
C SER A 652 7.48 22.83 -6.92
N GLU A 653 8.59 22.63 -7.66
CA GLU A 653 8.86 23.36 -8.90
C GLU A 653 7.87 22.95 -10.01
N SER A 654 7.60 21.67 -10.14
CA SER A 654 6.61 21.16 -11.13
C SER A 654 5.21 21.69 -10.82
N TYR A 655 4.81 21.67 -9.55
CA TYR A 655 3.56 22.30 -9.09
C TYR A 655 3.46 23.76 -9.51
N ARG A 656 4.55 24.54 -9.33
CA ARG A 656 4.56 25.97 -9.72
C ARG A 656 4.37 26.18 -11.20
N LYS A 657 4.90 25.29 -12.05
CA LYS A 657 4.72 25.38 -13.52
C LYS A 657 3.26 25.20 -13.91
N ILE A 658 2.61 24.17 -13.38
CA ILE A 658 1.17 23.90 -13.62
C ILE A 658 0.34 25.13 -13.18
N ARG A 659 0.55 25.59 -11.95
CA ARG A 659 -0.19 26.77 -11.39
C ARG A 659 0.07 28.05 -12.22
N ASN A 660 1.30 28.27 -12.68
CA ASN A 660 1.63 29.45 -13.48
C ASN A 660 0.93 29.43 -14.84
N THR A 661 0.79 28.25 -15.47
CA THR A 661 0.02 28.11 -16.72
C THR A 661 -1.44 28.51 -16.48
N ALA A 662 -2.06 27.99 -15.44
CA ALA A 662 -3.44 28.36 -15.07
C ALA A 662 -3.56 29.86 -14.80
N ARG A 663 -2.64 30.44 -14.00
CA ARG A 663 -2.65 31.88 -13.70
C ARG A 663 -2.51 32.76 -14.94
N TYR A 664 -1.66 32.36 -15.87
CA TYR A 664 -1.51 33.08 -17.12
C TYR A 664 -2.82 33.11 -17.92
N ILE A 665 -3.47 31.95 -18.03
CA ILE A 665 -4.75 31.83 -18.74
C ILE A 665 -5.83 32.64 -18.03
N LEU A 666 -5.99 32.51 -16.71
CA LEU A 666 -6.95 33.30 -15.91
C LEU A 666 -6.78 34.81 -16.13
N GLY A 667 -5.53 35.28 -16.23
CA GLY A 667 -5.27 36.67 -16.49
C GLY A 667 -5.74 37.15 -17.86
N ASN A 668 -5.81 36.27 -18.84
CA ASN A 668 -6.15 36.59 -20.22
C ASN A 668 -7.62 36.35 -20.59
N ILE A 669 -8.41 35.75 -19.67
CA ILE A 669 -9.84 35.50 -19.84
C ILE A 669 -10.70 36.35 -18.88
N SER A 670 -10.12 37.35 -18.23
CA SER A 670 -10.84 38.15 -17.22
C SER A 670 -12.01 38.99 -17.80
N ASP A 671 -12.00 39.24 -19.10
CA ASP A 671 -13.04 39.95 -19.85
C ASP A 671 -13.84 39.02 -20.79
N PHE A 672 -13.78 37.71 -20.56
CA PHE A 672 -14.41 36.68 -21.37
C PHE A 672 -15.61 36.07 -20.66
N ASN A 673 -16.75 36.03 -21.35
CA ASN A 673 -17.96 35.37 -20.88
C ASN A 673 -18.22 34.12 -21.73
N PRO A 674 -18.12 32.90 -21.17
CA PRO A 674 -18.29 31.67 -21.94
C PRO A 674 -19.67 31.50 -22.56
N ASP A 675 -20.73 32.15 -22.05
CA ASP A 675 -22.07 32.06 -22.63
C ASP A 675 -22.25 32.95 -23.90
N THR A 676 -21.46 34.01 -24.03
CA THR A 676 -21.65 35.03 -25.11
C THR A 676 -20.45 35.19 -26.03
N ASP A 677 -19.24 34.88 -25.57
CA ASP A 677 -17.99 35.22 -26.27
C ASP A 677 -17.33 33.99 -26.92
N MET A 678 -17.89 32.80 -26.74
CA MET A 678 -17.39 31.56 -27.36
C MET A 678 -17.43 31.68 -28.90
N VAL A 679 -16.34 31.31 -29.55
CA VAL A 679 -16.19 31.22 -30.98
C VAL A 679 -16.27 29.76 -31.44
N ASP A 680 -17.04 29.48 -32.49
CA ASP A 680 -17.14 28.14 -33.07
C ASP A 680 -15.74 27.60 -33.44
N PHE A 681 -15.44 26.34 -33.18
CA PHE A 681 -14.12 25.75 -33.39
C PHE A 681 -13.72 25.65 -34.89
N ASP A 682 -14.67 25.74 -35.83
CA ASP A 682 -14.37 25.83 -37.27
C ASP A 682 -13.80 27.19 -37.65
N LYS A 683 -14.09 28.24 -36.87
CA LYS A 683 -13.66 29.62 -37.10
C LYS A 683 -12.39 30.03 -36.37
N VAL A 684 -11.83 29.18 -35.53
CA VAL A 684 -10.57 29.47 -34.86
C VAL A 684 -9.38 29.31 -35.82
N LEU A 685 -8.25 29.95 -35.47
CA LEU A 685 -7.06 29.88 -36.32
C LEU A 685 -6.39 28.49 -36.33
N PRO A 686 -5.56 28.20 -37.36
CA PRO A 686 -4.90 26.88 -37.43
C PRO A 686 -4.10 26.52 -36.18
N ILE A 687 -3.35 27.46 -35.58
CA ILE A 687 -2.61 27.24 -34.32
C ILE A 687 -3.55 26.91 -33.13
N ASP A 688 -4.75 27.47 -33.12
CA ASP A 688 -5.76 27.21 -32.11
C ASP A 688 -6.31 25.78 -32.25
N LYS A 689 -6.54 25.33 -33.51
CA LYS A 689 -6.92 23.93 -33.78
C LYS A 689 -5.84 22.95 -33.37
N TRP A 690 -4.57 23.29 -33.61
CA TRP A 690 -3.45 22.48 -33.09
C TRP A 690 -3.47 22.36 -31.55
N ALA A 691 -3.70 23.46 -30.85
CA ALA A 691 -3.76 23.44 -29.40
C ALA A 691 -4.93 22.59 -28.86
N LEU A 692 -6.10 22.67 -29.52
CA LEU A 692 -7.25 21.80 -29.18
C LEU A 692 -6.97 20.33 -29.51
N ALA A 693 -6.24 20.02 -30.59
CA ALA A 693 -5.84 18.64 -30.90
C ALA A 693 -4.88 18.07 -29.81
N LYS A 694 -3.88 18.86 -29.42
CA LYS A 694 -3.00 18.47 -28.28
C LYS A 694 -3.77 18.29 -26.98
N LEU A 695 -4.81 19.08 -26.74
CA LEU A 695 -5.70 18.90 -25.60
C LEU A 695 -6.49 17.59 -25.71
N ASN A 696 -7.01 17.22 -26.86
CA ASN A 696 -7.71 15.96 -27.09
C ASN A 696 -6.80 14.74 -26.84
N ASP A 697 -5.55 14.80 -27.30
CA ASP A 697 -4.54 13.78 -27.00
C ASP A 697 -4.32 13.65 -25.50
N LEU A 698 -4.22 14.80 -24.81
CA LEU A 698 -4.08 14.83 -23.35
C LEU A 698 -5.30 14.23 -22.63
N ILE A 699 -6.52 14.64 -23.00
CA ILE A 699 -7.76 14.14 -22.42
C ILE A 699 -7.84 12.61 -22.55
N THR A 700 -7.62 12.10 -23.77
CA THR A 700 -7.65 10.66 -24.04
C THR A 700 -6.64 9.91 -23.18
N LYS A 701 -5.41 10.40 -23.12
CA LYS A 701 -4.33 9.79 -22.35
C LYS A 701 -4.61 9.83 -20.83
N VAL A 702 -5.09 10.96 -20.34
CA VAL A 702 -5.40 11.15 -18.91
C VAL A 702 -6.56 10.24 -18.48
N ARG A 703 -7.65 10.17 -19.24
CA ARG A 703 -8.79 9.29 -18.94
C ARG A 703 -8.35 7.83 -18.89
N THR A 704 -7.63 7.35 -19.92
CA THR A 704 -7.11 5.98 -19.98
C THR A 704 -6.20 5.68 -18.80
N SER A 705 -5.31 6.62 -18.43
CA SER A 705 -4.38 6.43 -17.32
C SER A 705 -5.08 6.41 -15.95
N TYR A 706 -6.11 7.22 -15.75
CA TYR A 706 -6.93 7.13 -14.53
C TYR A 706 -7.67 5.79 -14.43
N ASP A 707 -8.24 5.31 -15.52
CA ASP A 707 -8.96 4.02 -15.54
C ASP A 707 -8.02 2.83 -15.28
N ASN A 708 -6.75 2.96 -15.66
CA ASN A 708 -5.69 1.98 -15.40
C ASN A 708 -5.00 2.19 -14.06
N TYR A 709 -5.35 3.23 -13.29
CA TYR A 709 -4.67 3.61 -12.05
C TYR A 709 -3.19 4.01 -12.25
N GLU A 710 -2.82 4.58 -13.39
CA GLU A 710 -1.47 5.01 -13.75
C GLU A 710 -1.28 6.51 -13.50
N PHE A 711 -1.35 6.94 -12.25
CA PHE A 711 -1.37 8.37 -11.88
C PHE A 711 -0.08 9.11 -12.25
N HIS A 712 1.05 8.43 -12.32
CA HIS A 712 2.32 9.02 -12.75
C HIS A 712 2.26 9.43 -14.23
N ILE A 713 1.54 8.69 -15.08
CA ILE A 713 1.32 9.07 -16.48
C ILE A 713 0.42 10.30 -16.56
N VAL A 714 -0.64 10.38 -15.71
CA VAL A 714 -1.50 11.57 -15.63
C VAL A 714 -0.66 12.80 -15.28
N TYR A 715 0.13 12.73 -14.21
CA TYR A 715 1.00 13.81 -13.76
C TYR A 715 1.96 14.26 -14.87
N HIS A 716 2.72 13.34 -15.45
CA HIS A 716 3.71 13.67 -16.48
C HIS A 716 3.08 14.25 -17.73
N SER A 717 1.92 13.74 -18.14
CA SER A 717 1.22 14.23 -19.33
C SER A 717 0.73 15.66 -19.14
N ILE A 718 0.10 15.97 -18.01
CA ILE A 718 -0.36 17.32 -17.69
C ILE A 718 0.82 18.29 -17.53
N HIS A 719 1.87 17.87 -16.80
CA HIS A 719 3.06 18.70 -16.63
C HIS A 719 3.73 19.03 -17.97
N ASN A 720 3.91 18.04 -18.85
CA ASN A 720 4.51 18.24 -20.17
C ASN A 720 3.64 19.14 -21.04
N PHE A 721 2.33 18.94 -21.06
CA PHE A 721 1.41 19.82 -21.78
C PHE A 721 1.52 21.27 -21.30
N CYS A 722 1.54 21.51 -19.99
CA CYS A 722 1.69 22.85 -19.43
C CYS A 722 3.03 23.50 -19.81
N VAL A 723 4.13 22.74 -19.82
CA VAL A 723 5.48 23.28 -20.04
C VAL A 723 5.83 23.35 -21.52
N VAL A 724 5.64 22.27 -22.25
CA VAL A 724 6.11 22.15 -23.64
C VAL A 724 5.11 22.79 -24.60
N ASP A 725 3.88 22.28 -24.61
CA ASP A 725 2.88 22.70 -25.59
C ASP A 725 2.33 24.10 -25.28
N MET A 726 2.01 24.35 -24.00
CA MET A 726 1.40 25.63 -23.61
C MET A 726 2.44 26.71 -23.36
N SER A 727 3.26 26.63 -22.31
CA SER A 727 4.12 27.75 -21.91
C SER A 727 5.22 28.06 -22.89
N ASN A 728 5.86 27.05 -23.47
CA ASN A 728 6.98 27.24 -24.41
C ASN A 728 6.54 27.55 -25.83
N PHE A 729 5.30 27.24 -26.19
CA PHE A 729 4.83 27.46 -27.56
C PHE A 729 3.52 28.24 -27.60
N TYR A 730 2.36 27.61 -27.40
CA TYR A 730 1.06 28.22 -27.71
C TYR A 730 0.81 29.53 -26.98
N LEU A 731 0.91 29.55 -25.65
CA LEU A 731 0.66 30.77 -24.86
C LEU A 731 1.71 31.86 -25.11
N ASP A 732 2.94 31.50 -25.52
CA ASP A 732 3.98 32.46 -25.85
C ASP A 732 3.66 33.17 -27.17
N VAL A 733 3.21 32.40 -28.17
CA VAL A 733 2.79 32.92 -29.49
C VAL A 733 1.56 33.82 -29.38
N LEU A 734 0.61 33.46 -28.49
CA LEU A 734 -0.63 34.19 -28.32
C LEU A 734 -0.50 35.59 -27.71
N LYS A 735 0.63 35.93 -27.08
CA LYS A 735 0.79 37.21 -26.36
C LYS A 735 0.49 38.42 -27.24
N ASP A 736 0.99 38.44 -28.45
CA ASP A 736 0.75 39.54 -29.34
C ASP A 736 -0.72 39.70 -29.69
N ARG A 737 -1.38 38.63 -30.05
CA ARG A 737 -2.80 38.54 -30.38
C ARG A 737 -3.71 38.92 -29.19
N LEU A 738 -3.44 38.38 -28.00
CA LEU A 738 -4.23 38.65 -26.80
C LEU A 738 -4.09 40.10 -26.31
N TYR A 739 -2.89 40.69 -26.46
CA TYR A 739 -2.60 42.02 -25.90
C TYR A 739 -2.85 43.15 -26.84
N THR A 740 -2.58 42.95 -28.14
CA THR A 740 -2.55 44.06 -29.11
C THR A 740 -3.78 44.17 -30.00
N GLU A 741 -4.61 43.16 -30.12
CA GLU A 741 -5.85 43.20 -30.87
C GLU A 741 -6.97 43.92 -30.12
N LYS A 742 -8.07 44.28 -30.82
CA LYS A 742 -9.27 44.83 -30.16
C LYS A 742 -9.84 43.82 -29.18
N ALA A 743 -10.39 44.29 -28.07
CA ALA A 743 -10.93 43.47 -27.01
C ALA A 743 -12.02 42.49 -27.53
N ASP A 744 -12.83 42.93 -28.47
CA ASP A 744 -13.96 42.19 -29.08
C ASP A 744 -13.67 41.57 -30.45
N SER A 745 -12.42 41.62 -30.93
CA SER A 745 -12.07 41.03 -32.22
C SER A 745 -12.31 39.53 -32.25
N LEU A 746 -12.80 39.03 -33.39
CA LEU A 746 -13.02 37.59 -33.57
C LEU A 746 -11.76 36.76 -33.30
N SER A 747 -10.61 37.25 -33.74
CA SER A 747 -9.32 36.58 -33.53
C SER A 747 -8.93 36.50 -32.08
N ARG A 748 -9.10 37.59 -31.31
CA ARG A 748 -8.82 37.56 -29.83
C ARG A 748 -9.81 36.67 -29.09
N ARG A 749 -11.13 36.79 -29.40
CA ARG A 749 -12.15 35.94 -28.80
C ARG A 749 -11.95 34.46 -29.14
N ALA A 750 -11.49 34.14 -30.37
CA ALA A 750 -11.10 32.77 -30.71
C ALA A 750 -9.94 32.26 -29.84
N ALA A 751 -8.90 33.06 -29.60
CA ALA A 751 -7.81 32.72 -28.72
C ALA A 751 -8.31 32.52 -27.26
N GLN A 752 -9.16 33.42 -26.77
CA GLN A 752 -9.73 33.32 -25.44
C GLN A 752 -10.62 32.08 -25.28
N THR A 753 -11.43 31.74 -26.31
CA THR A 753 -12.21 30.51 -26.36
C THR A 753 -11.33 29.29 -26.14
N VAL A 754 -10.23 29.18 -26.88
CA VAL A 754 -9.36 28.00 -26.81
C VAL A 754 -8.62 27.90 -25.46
N ILE A 755 -8.07 29.02 -24.95
CA ILE A 755 -7.39 28.99 -23.65
C ILE A 755 -8.37 28.80 -22.49
N TYR A 756 -9.62 29.24 -22.60
CA TYR A 756 -10.70 28.94 -21.64
C TYR A 756 -10.99 27.44 -21.60
N VAL A 757 -11.23 26.83 -22.76
CA VAL A 757 -11.47 25.38 -22.87
C VAL A 757 -10.29 24.56 -22.37
N ILE A 758 -9.05 24.98 -22.66
CA ILE A 758 -7.85 24.35 -22.12
C ILE A 758 -7.82 24.44 -20.60
N LEU A 759 -8.13 25.59 -20.02
CA LEU A 759 -8.10 25.78 -18.57
C LEU A 759 -9.19 24.95 -17.87
N ASP A 760 -10.41 24.94 -18.42
CA ASP A 760 -11.52 24.13 -17.92
C ASP A 760 -11.15 22.65 -17.90
N ALA A 761 -10.75 22.12 -19.06
CA ALA A 761 -10.38 20.71 -19.18
C ALA A 761 -9.19 20.34 -18.27
N MET A 762 -8.16 21.18 -18.23
CA MET A 762 -6.99 20.98 -17.39
C MET A 762 -7.38 20.98 -15.89
N THR A 763 -8.24 21.93 -15.46
CA THR A 763 -8.67 22.04 -14.06
C THR A 763 -9.46 20.82 -13.62
N ARG A 764 -10.36 20.32 -14.46
CA ARG A 764 -11.11 19.08 -14.19
C ARG A 764 -10.19 17.85 -14.17
N MET A 765 -9.23 17.75 -15.09
CA MET A 765 -8.28 16.62 -15.15
C MET A 765 -7.33 16.57 -13.94
N ILE A 766 -6.92 17.71 -13.39
CA ILE A 766 -6.04 17.74 -12.21
C ILE A 766 -6.80 17.69 -10.89
N ALA A 767 -8.12 17.85 -10.87
CA ALA A 767 -8.93 17.88 -9.65
C ALA A 767 -8.75 16.65 -8.75
N PRO A 768 -8.62 15.43 -9.25
CA PRO A 768 -8.28 14.29 -8.40
C PRO A 768 -6.90 14.40 -7.75
N LEU A 769 -5.90 14.96 -8.43
CA LEU A 769 -4.52 15.03 -7.95
C LEU A 769 -4.26 16.25 -7.06
N LEU A 770 -4.63 17.44 -7.52
CA LEU A 770 -4.41 18.74 -6.86
C LEU A 770 -5.72 19.30 -6.34
N ALA A 771 -6.27 18.64 -5.33
CA ALA A 771 -7.63 18.87 -4.86
C ALA A 771 -7.91 20.33 -4.45
N TYR A 772 -6.99 20.93 -3.71
CA TYR A 772 -7.12 22.33 -3.24
C TYR A 772 -6.87 23.34 -4.36
N THR A 773 -5.85 23.09 -5.17
CA THR A 773 -5.46 24.02 -6.24
C THR A 773 -6.47 24.04 -7.37
N SER A 774 -7.05 22.91 -7.74
CA SER A 774 -8.09 22.86 -8.76
C SER A 774 -9.34 23.61 -8.35
N ASP A 775 -9.75 23.47 -7.09
CA ASP A 775 -10.90 24.20 -6.55
C ASP A 775 -10.62 25.71 -6.43
N GLU A 776 -9.36 26.08 -6.09
CA GLU A 776 -8.92 27.49 -6.14
C GLU A 776 -8.97 28.05 -7.57
N ILE A 777 -8.45 27.32 -8.57
CA ILE A 777 -8.51 27.75 -9.98
C ILE A 777 -9.96 27.90 -10.41
N TRP A 778 -10.81 26.91 -10.10
CA TRP A 778 -12.22 26.89 -10.44
C TRP A 778 -12.93 28.14 -9.96
N LYS A 779 -12.71 28.53 -8.72
CA LYS A 779 -13.31 29.73 -8.10
C LYS A 779 -13.00 31.05 -8.85
N TYR A 780 -11.87 31.12 -9.55
CA TYR A 780 -11.44 32.33 -10.28
C TYR A 780 -11.72 32.25 -11.77
N MET A 781 -12.27 31.15 -12.30
CA MET A 781 -12.67 31.02 -13.69
C MET A 781 -14.03 31.66 -13.95
N PRO A 782 -14.29 32.19 -15.15
CA PRO A 782 -15.65 32.36 -15.62
C PRO A 782 -16.28 31.00 -15.92
N HIS A 783 -17.59 30.84 -15.66
CA HIS A 783 -18.32 29.59 -15.87
C HIS A 783 -19.48 29.79 -16.86
N SER A 784 -19.71 28.78 -17.68
CA SER A 784 -20.93 28.73 -18.49
C SER A 784 -22.15 28.35 -17.64
N SER A 785 -23.33 28.73 -18.11
CA SER A 785 -24.61 28.41 -17.45
C SER A 785 -24.89 26.89 -17.35
N ASN A 786 -24.14 26.06 -18.07
CA ASN A 786 -24.27 24.60 -18.09
C ASN A 786 -23.33 23.90 -17.08
N GLU A 787 -22.45 24.65 -16.42
CA GLU A 787 -21.46 24.12 -15.47
C GLU A 787 -21.90 24.35 -14.04
N ASN A 788 -21.50 23.46 -13.13
CA ASN A 788 -21.61 23.76 -11.72
C ASN A 788 -20.44 24.67 -11.31
N ALA A 789 -20.75 25.92 -11.00
CA ALA A 789 -19.74 26.94 -10.67
C ALA A 789 -19.23 26.86 -9.22
N GLU A 790 -19.87 26.08 -8.33
CA GLU A 790 -19.52 26.02 -6.90
C GLU A 790 -18.19 25.31 -6.69
N HIS A 791 -18.08 24.06 -7.17
CA HIS A 791 -16.87 23.25 -7.03
C HIS A 791 -16.56 22.46 -8.29
N VAL A 792 -15.27 22.34 -8.62
CA VAL A 792 -14.82 21.59 -9.80
C VAL A 792 -15.24 20.11 -9.75
N ILE A 793 -15.28 19.51 -8.57
CA ILE A 793 -15.62 18.09 -8.38
C ILE A 793 -17.07 17.73 -8.69
N PHE A 794 -17.97 18.71 -8.80
CA PHE A 794 -19.37 18.50 -9.19
C PHE A 794 -19.56 18.41 -10.70
N ASN A 795 -18.50 18.57 -11.46
CA ASN A 795 -18.47 18.49 -12.92
C ASN A 795 -17.79 17.21 -13.40
N GLU A 796 -18.13 16.79 -14.61
CA GLU A 796 -17.58 15.57 -15.17
C GLU A 796 -16.16 15.81 -15.74
N ILE A 797 -15.35 14.73 -15.81
CA ILE A 797 -14.05 14.72 -16.52
C ILE A 797 -14.30 15.07 -17.97
N PRO A 798 -13.47 15.95 -18.59
CA PRO A 798 -13.71 16.43 -19.95
C PRO A 798 -13.67 15.29 -20.97
N GLU A 799 -14.48 15.45 -22.01
CA GLU A 799 -14.46 14.62 -23.21
C GLU A 799 -13.72 15.30 -24.35
N ASN A 800 -13.37 14.54 -25.37
CA ASN A 800 -12.71 15.06 -26.55
C ASN A 800 -13.59 16.09 -27.28
N ILE A 801 -12.96 17.17 -27.71
CA ILE A 801 -13.60 18.26 -28.42
C ILE A 801 -13.71 17.87 -29.89
N ALA A 802 -14.88 18.07 -30.46
CA ALA A 802 -15.07 17.83 -31.90
C ALA A 802 -14.36 18.91 -32.73
N ILE A 803 -13.25 18.54 -33.34
CA ILE A 803 -12.47 19.38 -34.28
C ILE A 803 -12.09 18.58 -35.53
N ASP A 804 -12.04 19.26 -36.67
CA ASP A 804 -11.64 18.64 -37.93
C ASP A 804 -10.14 18.89 -38.17
N VAL A 805 -9.31 17.94 -37.75
CA VAL A 805 -7.86 17.91 -37.96
C VAL A 805 -7.42 16.50 -38.30
N ASP A 806 -6.44 16.39 -39.20
CA ASP A 806 -5.86 15.09 -39.58
C ASP A 806 -4.38 15.00 -39.20
N ASP A 807 -3.79 13.81 -39.34
CA ASP A 807 -2.39 13.56 -39.04
C ASP A 807 -1.44 14.46 -39.84
N LYS A 808 -1.81 14.84 -41.04
CA LYS A 808 -0.98 15.75 -41.89
C LYS A 808 -0.98 17.17 -41.34
N PHE A 809 -2.11 17.60 -40.79
CA PHE A 809 -2.21 18.88 -40.12
C PHE A 809 -1.34 18.88 -38.85
N MET A 810 -1.38 17.84 -38.08
CA MET A 810 -0.55 17.72 -36.87
C MET A 810 0.94 17.66 -37.23
N ALA A 811 1.35 16.84 -38.18
CA ALA A 811 2.73 16.76 -38.65
C ALA A 811 3.26 18.10 -39.18
N PHE A 812 2.40 18.90 -39.85
CA PHE A 812 2.74 20.25 -40.31
C PHE A 812 3.09 21.17 -39.12
N TRP A 813 2.29 21.19 -38.09
CA TRP A 813 2.51 22.01 -36.90
C TRP A 813 3.67 21.49 -36.02
N ASP A 814 3.87 20.20 -35.91
CA ASP A 814 5.02 19.63 -35.21
C ASP A 814 6.33 20.05 -35.93
N ARG A 815 6.34 20.12 -37.25
CA ARG A 815 7.48 20.64 -38.03
C ARG A 815 7.70 22.15 -37.85
N ILE A 816 6.65 22.96 -37.71
CA ILE A 816 6.78 24.38 -37.34
C ILE A 816 7.36 24.51 -35.92
N HIS A 817 6.94 23.71 -34.99
CA HIS A 817 7.44 23.72 -33.59
C HIS A 817 8.93 23.37 -33.54
N GLU A 818 9.36 22.34 -34.27
CA GLU A 818 10.76 21.96 -34.41
C GLU A 818 11.62 23.06 -35.08
N LEU A 819 11.09 23.69 -36.14
CA LEU A 819 11.74 24.80 -36.81
C LEU A 819 11.90 26.01 -35.87
N ARG A 820 10.89 26.31 -35.06
CA ARG A 820 10.96 27.37 -34.02
C ARG A 820 12.13 27.17 -33.06
N ASP A 821 12.37 25.95 -32.62
CA ASP A 821 13.48 25.66 -31.70
C ASP A 821 14.83 25.93 -32.36
N ASN A 822 14.97 25.62 -33.65
CA ASN A 822 16.18 25.92 -34.42
C ASN A 822 16.36 27.42 -34.60
N VAL A 823 15.26 28.15 -34.89
CA VAL A 823 15.27 29.62 -34.97
C VAL A 823 15.65 30.26 -33.66
N LYS A 824 15.06 29.81 -32.53
CA LYS A 824 15.42 30.30 -31.18
C LYS A 824 16.91 30.16 -30.92
N LYS A 825 17.49 28.98 -31.17
CA LYS A 825 18.94 28.74 -31.03
C LYS A 825 19.78 29.70 -31.91
N SER A 826 19.36 29.99 -33.13
CA SER A 826 20.07 30.92 -34.03
C SER A 826 20.00 32.36 -33.51
N LEU A 827 18.89 32.79 -32.90
CA LEU A 827 18.71 34.11 -32.33
C LEU A 827 19.51 34.33 -31.04
N GLU A 828 19.86 33.27 -30.29
CA GLU A 828 20.64 33.37 -29.02
C GLU A 828 21.98 34.08 -29.22
N SER A 829 22.63 33.90 -30.38
CA SER A 829 23.90 34.57 -30.70
C SER A 829 23.74 36.08 -30.81
N LEU A 830 22.71 36.56 -31.52
CA LEU A 830 22.42 37.99 -31.67
C LEU A 830 22.00 38.65 -30.35
N ILE A 831 21.31 37.93 -29.49
CA ILE A 831 20.91 38.40 -28.16
C ILE A 831 22.17 38.50 -27.26
N LYS A 832 23.02 37.48 -27.30
CA LYS A 832 24.27 37.43 -26.51
C LYS A 832 25.23 38.55 -26.90
N ASP A 833 25.34 38.83 -28.22
CA ASP A 833 26.18 39.89 -28.74
C ASP A 833 25.53 41.28 -28.63
N LYS A 834 24.31 41.34 -28.06
CA LYS A 834 23.52 42.59 -27.89
C LYS A 834 23.17 43.32 -29.21
N THR A 835 23.19 42.62 -30.34
CA THR A 835 22.73 43.15 -31.64
C THR A 835 21.22 43.38 -31.62
N ILE A 836 20.48 42.49 -30.94
CA ILE A 836 19.07 42.64 -30.65
C ILE A 836 18.82 42.47 -29.14
N LYS A 837 17.75 43.06 -28.62
CA LYS A 837 17.35 42.95 -27.19
C LYS A 837 16.35 41.80 -26.95
N GLY A 838 15.73 41.30 -28.00
CA GLY A 838 14.75 40.23 -27.97
C GLY A 838 14.34 39.82 -29.38
N SER A 839 13.66 38.67 -29.49
CA SER A 839 13.26 38.08 -30.79
C SER A 839 12.42 39.02 -31.66
N LEU A 840 11.57 39.85 -31.09
CA LEU A 840 10.78 40.85 -31.79
C LEU A 840 11.60 41.95 -32.51
N GLU A 841 12.92 42.03 -32.28
CA GLU A 841 13.80 42.94 -33.01
C GLU A 841 14.49 42.24 -34.19
N ALA A 842 14.19 40.96 -34.45
CA ALA A 842 14.83 40.17 -35.49
C ALA A 842 14.02 40.06 -36.76
N LYS A 843 14.74 39.93 -37.86
CA LYS A 843 14.33 39.32 -39.12
C LYS A 843 15.02 37.96 -39.25
N VAL A 844 14.30 36.97 -39.73
CA VAL A 844 14.83 35.62 -40.00
C VAL A 844 14.67 35.28 -41.45
N THR A 845 15.78 35.08 -42.16
CA THR A 845 15.78 34.57 -43.51
C THR A 845 15.98 33.05 -43.48
N LEU A 846 15.02 32.31 -44.05
CA LEU A 846 15.04 30.86 -44.16
C LEU A 846 15.42 30.50 -45.61
N CYS A 847 16.62 29.96 -45.83
CA CYS A 847 17.08 29.52 -47.14
C CYS A 847 16.93 28.00 -47.22
N ALA A 848 16.21 27.49 -48.20
CA ALA A 848 16.03 26.05 -48.41
C ALA A 848 15.72 25.72 -49.85
N GLY A 849 15.80 24.45 -50.26
CA GLY A 849 15.38 23.94 -51.54
C GLY A 849 14.40 22.77 -51.43
N GLY A 850 13.83 22.36 -52.56
CA GLY A 850 13.00 21.17 -52.67
C GLY A 850 11.79 21.15 -51.71
N GLU A 851 11.56 20.02 -51.08
CA GLU A 851 10.40 19.76 -50.21
C GLU A 851 10.35 20.68 -48.97
N THR A 852 11.52 21.06 -48.46
CA THR A 852 11.59 22.01 -47.35
C THR A 852 11.17 23.41 -47.76
N LEU A 853 11.51 23.86 -48.96
CA LEU A 853 11.07 25.14 -49.49
C LEU A 853 9.54 25.18 -49.70
N GLU A 854 8.95 24.10 -50.22
CA GLU A 854 7.49 23.99 -50.36
C GLU A 854 6.78 24.05 -48.98
N PHE A 855 7.29 23.35 -47.99
CA PHE A 855 6.81 23.43 -46.60
C PHE A 855 6.88 24.85 -46.06
N LEU A 856 8.04 25.55 -46.24
CA LEU A 856 8.23 26.90 -45.72
C LEU A 856 7.26 27.88 -46.37
N LYS A 857 7.06 27.81 -47.72
CA LYS A 857 6.08 28.62 -48.42
C LYS A 857 4.64 28.39 -47.92
N LYS A 858 4.29 27.16 -47.65
CA LYS A 858 2.98 26.84 -47.05
C LYS A 858 2.83 27.38 -45.61
N ALA A 859 3.90 27.37 -44.85
CA ALA A 859 3.93 27.81 -43.45
C ALA A 859 4.10 29.35 -43.30
N GLU A 860 4.48 30.06 -44.38
CA GLU A 860 4.81 31.49 -44.37
C GLU A 860 3.85 32.37 -43.55
N PRO A 861 2.51 32.23 -43.70
CA PRO A 861 1.57 33.03 -42.90
C PRO A 861 1.69 32.90 -41.41
N GLU A 862 2.15 31.75 -40.91
CA GLU A 862 2.24 31.39 -39.49
C GLU A 862 3.63 31.69 -38.88
N LEU A 863 4.69 31.78 -39.73
CA LEU A 863 6.07 31.76 -39.24
C LEU A 863 6.45 32.99 -38.40
N CYS A 864 6.01 34.19 -38.77
CA CYS A 864 6.31 35.40 -37.97
C CYS A 864 5.75 35.28 -36.55
N ALA A 865 4.50 34.84 -36.42
CA ALA A 865 3.85 34.63 -35.14
C ALA A 865 4.50 33.47 -34.38
N ALA A 866 4.71 32.33 -35.06
CA ALA A 866 5.30 31.14 -34.45
C ALA A 866 6.72 31.39 -33.89
N PHE A 867 7.55 32.17 -34.55
CA PHE A 867 8.90 32.50 -34.10
C PHE A 867 8.96 33.74 -33.20
N ILE A 868 7.89 34.52 -33.14
CA ILE A 868 7.81 35.79 -32.40
C ILE A 868 8.91 36.76 -32.89
N VAL A 869 8.96 36.96 -34.21
CA VAL A 869 9.90 37.87 -34.87
C VAL A 869 9.14 38.92 -35.69
N SER A 870 9.83 40.00 -36.03
CA SER A 870 9.22 41.10 -36.83
C SER A 870 9.05 40.76 -38.28
N GLU A 871 9.95 39.98 -38.88
CA GLU A 871 9.95 39.64 -40.30
C GLU A 871 10.52 38.25 -40.54
N VAL A 872 9.90 37.48 -41.44
CA VAL A 872 10.42 36.23 -41.97
C VAL A 872 10.53 36.36 -43.50
N GLU A 873 11.66 35.97 -44.06
CA GLU A 873 11.90 35.91 -45.50
C GLU A 873 12.26 34.49 -45.91
N ILE A 874 11.68 33.97 -46.96
CA ILE A 874 11.96 32.63 -47.50
C ILE A 874 12.71 32.79 -48.84
N VAL A 875 13.89 32.16 -48.96
CA VAL A 875 14.77 32.23 -50.10
C VAL A 875 15.05 30.82 -50.63
N ASP A 876 14.90 30.64 -51.93
CA ASP A 876 15.30 29.40 -52.60
C ASP A 876 16.83 29.38 -52.79
N ASN A 877 17.51 28.45 -52.13
CA ASN A 877 18.94 28.24 -52.29
C ASN A 877 19.28 26.88 -52.94
N GLY A 878 18.25 26.12 -53.35
CA GLY A 878 18.36 24.80 -53.95
C GLY A 878 19.01 23.73 -53.04
N GLY A 879 19.28 24.04 -51.78
CA GLY A 879 20.01 23.19 -50.82
C GLY A 879 19.28 22.89 -49.51
N GLU A 880 20.08 22.53 -48.53
CA GLU A 880 19.58 22.28 -47.17
C GLU A 880 19.12 23.56 -46.46
N LEU A 881 18.34 23.37 -45.40
CA LEU A 881 17.82 24.47 -44.57
C LEU A 881 18.95 25.23 -43.88
N GLU A 882 19.03 26.52 -44.16
CA GLU A 882 19.93 27.47 -43.53
C GLU A 882 19.11 28.59 -42.88
N ILE A 883 19.37 28.91 -41.62
CA ILE A 883 18.65 29.95 -40.85
C ILE A 883 19.60 31.14 -40.66
N LYS A 884 19.25 32.30 -41.21
CA LYS A 884 20.04 33.53 -41.10
C LYS A 884 19.28 34.60 -40.30
N PRO A 885 19.57 34.73 -39.03
CA PRO A 885 18.97 35.77 -38.22
C PRO A 885 19.73 37.09 -38.37
N GLU A 886 19.01 38.16 -38.45
CA GLU A 886 19.56 39.53 -38.52
C GLU A 886 18.64 40.51 -37.75
N LYS A 887 19.12 41.74 -37.53
CA LYS A 887 18.26 42.79 -36.97
C LYS A 887 17.27 43.24 -38.01
N ALA A 888 15.98 43.34 -37.66
CA ALA A 888 14.95 43.82 -38.58
C ALA A 888 15.12 45.29 -38.91
N GLU A 889 14.72 45.66 -40.13
CA GLU A 889 14.77 47.01 -40.62
C GLU A 889 13.48 47.80 -40.25
N GLY A 890 13.62 49.05 -39.86
CA GLY A 890 12.53 49.94 -39.51
C GLY A 890 12.62 50.49 -38.10
N GLU A 891 11.54 51.09 -37.61
CA GLU A 891 11.46 51.63 -36.28
C GLU A 891 10.62 50.74 -35.33
N LYS A 892 10.92 50.80 -34.02
CA LYS A 892 10.22 50.05 -33.00
C LYS A 892 8.82 50.59 -32.75
N CYS A 893 7.79 49.81 -32.90
CA CYS A 893 6.44 50.18 -32.55
C CYS A 893 6.29 50.30 -31.01
N GLU A 894 5.88 51.43 -30.50
CA GLU A 894 5.71 51.68 -29.06
C GLU A 894 4.56 50.83 -28.44
N ARG A 895 3.63 50.31 -29.25
CA ARG A 895 2.48 49.52 -28.78
C ARG A 895 2.73 48.00 -28.79
N CYS A 896 3.14 47.41 -29.93
CA CYS A 896 3.37 45.94 -30.01
C CYS A 896 4.85 45.56 -29.94
N TRP A 897 5.76 46.49 -29.90
CA TRP A 897 7.23 46.36 -29.76
C TRP A 897 7.95 45.70 -30.99
N ALA A 898 7.21 45.29 -32.02
CA ALA A 898 7.82 44.78 -33.23
C ALA A 898 8.51 45.92 -34.00
N ILE A 899 9.57 45.63 -34.74
CA ILE A 899 10.20 46.54 -35.69
C ILE A 899 9.37 46.58 -36.97
N SER A 900 9.06 47.74 -37.48
CA SER A 900 8.24 47.87 -38.71
C SER A 900 8.60 49.13 -39.49
N LYS A 901 8.70 48.96 -40.82
CA LYS A 901 8.87 50.03 -41.79
C LYS A 901 7.63 50.97 -41.91
N THR A 902 6.51 50.53 -41.26
CA THR A 902 5.24 51.31 -41.28
C THR A 902 5.10 52.27 -40.10
N VAL A 903 6.00 52.26 -39.15
CA VAL A 903 6.07 53.25 -38.05
C VAL A 903 6.40 54.59 -38.66
N GLY A 904 5.71 55.63 -38.26
CA GLY A 904 5.84 56.99 -38.83
C GLY A 904 4.93 57.30 -40.03
N GLN A 905 4.21 56.30 -40.55
CA GLN A 905 3.34 56.53 -41.73
C GLN A 905 1.96 57.11 -41.40
N CYS A 906 1.53 57.04 -40.12
CA CYS A 906 0.26 57.61 -39.69
C CYS A 906 0.50 58.93 -38.91
N ALA A 907 -0.02 60.03 -39.40
CA ALA A 907 0.16 61.34 -38.76
C ALA A 907 -0.50 61.45 -37.39
N GLU A 908 -1.59 60.72 -37.14
CA GLU A 908 -2.28 60.72 -35.86
C GLU A 908 -1.55 59.84 -34.82
N HIS A 909 -0.83 58.83 -35.27
CA HIS A 909 -0.11 57.85 -34.44
C HIS A 909 1.30 57.59 -35.01
N PRO A 910 2.22 58.52 -34.89
CA PRO A 910 3.51 58.42 -35.62
C PRO A 910 4.49 57.43 -35.01
N THR A 911 4.27 56.93 -33.83
CA THR A 911 5.21 56.03 -33.11
C THR A 911 4.75 54.56 -33.10
N ILE A 912 3.65 54.21 -33.79
CA ILE A 912 3.15 52.85 -33.86
C ILE A 912 3.00 52.37 -35.32
N CYS A 913 3.09 51.05 -35.50
CA CYS A 913 2.96 50.45 -36.83
C CYS A 913 1.50 50.48 -37.35
N PHE A 914 1.32 50.29 -38.62
CA PHE A 914 0.02 50.35 -39.30
C PHE A 914 -1.00 49.36 -38.71
N ARG A 915 -0.58 48.12 -38.40
CA ARG A 915 -1.43 47.13 -37.71
C ARG A 915 -1.97 47.65 -36.35
N CYS A 916 -1.11 48.28 -35.55
CA CYS A 916 -1.53 48.87 -34.31
C CYS A 916 -2.48 50.03 -34.44
N VAL A 917 -2.31 50.84 -35.52
CA VAL A 917 -3.25 51.91 -35.88
C VAL A 917 -4.65 51.33 -36.21
N GLN A 918 -4.69 50.23 -36.98
CA GLN A 918 -5.96 49.54 -37.29
C GLN A 918 -6.64 49.01 -36.06
N ASN A 919 -5.88 48.47 -35.10
CA ASN A 919 -6.40 47.95 -33.86
C ASN A 919 -6.86 49.01 -32.84
N LEU A 920 -6.56 50.28 -33.06
CA LEU A 920 -7.08 51.41 -32.28
C LEU A 920 -8.38 51.97 -32.85
N LYS A 921 -8.64 51.76 -34.13
CA LYS A 921 -9.89 52.16 -34.81
C LYS A 921 -11.02 51.14 -34.55
#